data_3bed7f667f59f27dbf6f661b56d6363a
#
_entry.id   3bed7f667f59f27dbf6f661b56d6363a
#
_cell.length_a   1.000
_cell.length_b   1.000
_cell.length_c   1.000
_cell.angle_alpha   90.00
_cell.angle_beta   90.00
_cell.angle_gamma   90.00
#
_symmetry.space_group_name_H-M   'P 1'
#
loop_
_entity.id
_entity.type
_entity.pdbx_description
1 polymer ?
#
loop_
_entity_poly.entity_id
_entity_poly.type
_entity_poly.pdbx_seq_one_letter_code
_entity_poly.pdbx_strand_id
1 'polypeptide(L)'
;MATPASTTPPVTQNPDIRYLGRILGDVIRSYGGDRLYRQTEYIRSASVDRARGIHGADVVDTGLEALSLDDTLSFVRGFMLFSMLANLAEDRQGVAADPDADVESAIERLASHGIDRDAVLALLNNALIVPVLTAHPTEVRRKSMIDHKNRIADLMLLKDAGRSETDDGEDLDEAIARQIALLWQTRPLRRQKLFVQDEIDNVLTYFQDVFLPVLPALYARWERVLGVRPPSFLRVGNWIGGDRDGNPFVQAPQLRSALARGCEAAVGYYLDALHALGAELSLSTELAHVPDGVLALAEASGDTSPSRQDEPYRRAISGIYARLAATYRTMVGHEPPRPSRLKGEPYAQPGDLRRDLVTVAQGLAGEGDGALATGGALGRLIRAVETFGFHLATLDMRQNSDVHERVVTELLKVAGVQDDYAALDEYARIALLRLELASNRPLGTRFSEYSEETASELAIVQAAADAHRIYGLACISHYIISKAESVSDLLEVNLLLKEAGLWRTGKDDAPAQAAIMAVPLFETIADLEAAPSIMAAYFGLPEIAGVVRERGHQEVMIGYSDSNKDGGYMTSTWSLYQASKALAPVFERAETAMQLFHGRGGAVGRGGGSSFAAIQAQPKGTVQGRIRITEQGEVIAAKFGTRDVAMTNLEAMTSATLLASLEPQGISDRDAARFTAAMDELSKSAFSAYRDLVYGTEGFKEFFRQLTPIQEISGLKIGSRPASRTKSTRIEDLRAIPWVFSWSQARVMLPGWYGMGQAFEAFRDKALLADMAQCWSFLQSALANLEMVLAKSDLGIAAHYLPLVEDQAAGGAIFDRIRQGWELTHDGLLAATGQSRLLERNPKLDESIRLRLPYIEPLNLLQVELMKRHRGGEDDPRIKEGIELSINAIATALRNSG
;
A
#
# COMPACT_ATOMS: atom_id res chain seq x y z
N MET A 1 29.46 -16.38 -36.83
CA MET A 1 29.54 -15.85 -35.47
C MET A 1 28.64 -16.71 -34.61
N ALA A 2 29.18 -17.34 -33.57
CA ALA A 2 28.46 -18.32 -32.78
C ALA A 2 27.46 -17.58 -31.89
N THR A 3 26.20 -17.92 -32.02
CA THR A 3 25.10 -17.50 -31.11
C THR A 3 25.45 -17.96 -29.71
N PRO A 4 25.32 -17.10 -28.67
CA PRO A 4 25.55 -17.54 -27.30
C PRO A 4 24.56 -18.64 -26.94
N ALA A 5 25.06 -19.66 -26.26
CA ALA A 5 24.28 -20.82 -25.86
C ALA A 5 23.00 -20.38 -25.13
N SER A 6 21.86 -20.77 -25.68
CA SER A 6 20.55 -20.56 -25.05
C SER A 6 20.54 -21.33 -23.72
N THR A 7 20.56 -20.62 -22.61
CA THR A 7 20.25 -21.23 -21.34
C THR A 7 18.79 -21.65 -21.39
N THR A 8 18.55 -22.98 -21.45
CA THR A 8 17.21 -23.56 -21.36
C THR A 8 16.49 -22.96 -20.16
N PRO A 9 15.30 -22.33 -20.35
CA PRO A 9 14.58 -21.79 -19.19
C PRO A 9 14.32 -22.94 -18.21
N PRO A 10 14.54 -22.74 -16.91
CA PRO A 10 14.30 -23.79 -15.94
C PRO A 10 12.81 -24.16 -15.96
N VAL A 11 12.51 -25.43 -16.04
CA VAL A 11 11.19 -25.94 -15.62
C VAL A 11 11.10 -25.57 -14.16
N THR A 12 10.01 -24.88 -13.76
CA THR A 12 9.86 -24.46 -12.35
C THR A 12 10.17 -25.64 -11.43
N GLN A 13 11.07 -25.42 -10.49
CA GLN A 13 11.39 -26.40 -9.46
C GLN A 13 10.38 -26.36 -8.31
N ASN A 14 9.49 -25.34 -8.29
CA ASN A 14 8.49 -25.18 -7.27
C ASN A 14 7.44 -26.31 -7.33
N PRO A 15 7.43 -27.24 -6.35
CA PRO A 15 6.53 -28.38 -6.35
C PRO A 15 5.06 -27.95 -6.19
N ASP A 16 4.78 -26.87 -5.48
CA ASP A 16 3.43 -26.35 -5.22
C ASP A 16 2.79 -25.82 -6.51
N ILE A 17 3.57 -25.11 -7.36
CA ILE A 17 3.06 -24.63 -8.65
C ILE A 17 2.67 -25.82 -9.53
N ARG A 18 3.49 -26.87 -9.57
CA ARG A 18 3.18 -28.09 -10.34
C ARG A 18 1.96 -28.80 -9.81
N TYR A 19 1.86 -28.91 -8.47
CA TYR A 19 0.74 -29.57 -7.80
C TYR A 19 -0.58 -28.83 -8.06
N LEU A 20 -0.63 -27.52 -7.79
CA LEU A 20 -1.84 -26.72 -8.00
C LEU A 20 -2.20 -26.58 -9.48
N GLY A 21 -1.21 -26.46 -10.37
CA GLY A 21 -1.42 -26.44 -11.82
C GLY A 21 -2.01 -27.73 -12.37
N ARG A 22 -1.58 -28.91 -11.86
CA ARG A 22 -2.16 -30.20 -12.20
C ARG A 22 -3.63 -30.27 -11.80
N ILE A 23 -3.97 -29.91 -10.57
CA ILE A 23 -5.36 -29.90 -10.09
C ILE A 23 -6.22 -28.94 -10.93
N LEU A 24 -5.70 -27.74 -11.25
CA LEU A 24 -6.42 -26.82 -12.14
C LEU A 24 -6.66 -27.43 -13.52
N GLY A 25 -5.68 -28.15 -14.10
CA GLY A 25 -5.86 -28.87 -15.35
C GLY A 25 -6.97 -29.92 -15.29
N ASP A 26 -7.02 -30.69 -14.20
CA ASP A 26 -8.09 -31.67 -13.97
C ASP A 26 -9.47 -31.00 -13.81
N VAL A 27 -9.54 -29.85 -13.14
CA VAL A 27 -10.76 -29.02 -13.02
C VAL A 27 -11.19 -28.47 -14.38
N ILE A 28 -10.27 -27.92 -15.19
CA ILE A 28 -10.60 -27.44 -16.53
C ILE A 28 -11.15 -28.57 -17.39
N ARG A 29 -10.55 -29.76 -17.34
CA ARG A 29 -11.04 -30.93 -18.06
C ARG A 29 -12.44 -31.35 -17.62
N SER A 30 -12.69 -31.37 -16.31
CA SER A 30 -13.95 -31.82 -15.74
C SER A 30 -15.11 -30.86 -15.98
N TYR A 31 -14.87 -29.56 -15.93
CA TYR A 31 -15.91 -28.52 -16.00
C TYR A 31 -15.91 -27.75 -17.32
N GLY A 32 -14.79 -27.64 -18.02
CA GLY A 32 -14.66 -27.01 -19.34
C GLY A 32 -14.71 -27.97 -20.51
N GLY A 33 -14.53 -29.26 -20.23
CA GLY A 33 -14.52 -30.33 -21.21
C GLY A 33 -13.13 -30.59 -21.80
N ASP A 34 -12.97 -31.81 -22.33
CA ASP A 34 -11.70 -32.33 -22.83
C ASP A 34 -11.16 -31.54 -24.05
N ARG A 35 -12.08 -30.96 -24.86
CA ARG A 35 -11.69 -30.09 -26.01
C ARG A 35 -10.96 -28.82 -25.51
N LEU A 36 -11.55 -28.07 -24.59
CA LEU A 36 -10.94 -26.84 -24.03
C LEU A 36 -9.63 -27.17 -23.34
N TYR A 37 -9.59 -28.26 -22.56
CA TYR A 37 -8.36 -28.70 -21.89
C TYR A 37 -7.22 -28.96 -22.88
N ARG A 38 -7.47 -29.76 -23.97
CA ARG A 38 -6.45 -30.05 -24.98
C ARG A 38 -5.99 -28.79 -25.71
N GLN A 39 -6.89 -27.87 -26.02
CA GLN A 39 -6.57 -26.60 -26.67
C GLN A 39 -5.68 -25.72 -25.76
N THR A 40 -6.06 -25.60 -24.47
CA THR A 40 -5.30 -24.85 -23.46
C THR A 40 -3.90 -25.43 -23.30
N GLU A 41 -3.77 -26.77 -23.19
CA GLU A 41 -2.48 -27.44 -23.06
C GLU A 41 -1.62 -27.32 -24.33
N TYR A 42 -2.25 -27.36 -25.52
CA TYR A 42 -1.55 -27.12 -26.77
C TYR A 42 -0.92 -25.72 -26.84
N ILE A 43 -1.72 -24.68 -26.55
CA ILE A 43 -1.25 -23.27 -26.56
C ILE A 43 -0.17 -23.07 -25.48
N ARG A 44 -0.38 -23.61 -24.28
CA ARG A 44 0.60 -23.56 -23.19
C ARG A 44 1.92 -24.20 -23.59
N SER A 45 1.88 -25.42 -24.15
CA SER A 45 3.07 -26.16 -24.58
C SER A 45 3.82 -25.42 -25.67
N ALA A 46 3.11 -24.92 -26.68
CA ALA A 46 3.69 -24.17 -27.77
C ALA A 46 4.38 -22.87 -27.28
N SER A 47 3.76 -22.14 -26.36
CA SER A 47 4.35 -20.94 -25.77
C SER A 47 5.59 -21.25 -24.91
N VAL A 48 5.56 -22.35 -24.15
CA VAL A 48 6.73 -22.83 -23.38
C VAL A 48 7.85 -23.25 -24.31
N ASP A 49 7.56 -23.99 -25.40
CA ASP A 49 8.55 -24.45 -26.37
C ASP A 49 9.19 -23.29 -27.13
N ARG A 50 8.42 -22.24 -27.44
CA ARG A 50 8.94 -21.00 -28.02
C ARG A 50 9.88 -20.29 -27.05
N ALA A 51 9.47 -20.15 -25.79
CA ALA A 51 10.31 -19.53 -24.74
C ALA A 51 11.60 -20.31 -24.50
N ARG A 52 11.64 -21.60 -24.88
CA ARG A 52 12.82 -22.46 -24.86
C ARG A 52 13.68 -22.40 -26.13
N GLY A 53 13.27 -21.65 -27.16
CA GLY A 53 13.95 -21.56 -28.42
C GLY A 53 13.89 -22.85 -29.24
N ILE A 54 12.89 -23.69 -29.03
CA ILE A 54 12.70 -24.93 -29.81
C ILE A 54 12.14 -24.55 -31.19
N HIS A 55 12.89 -24.90 -32.27
CA HIS A 55 12.50 -24.60 -33.64
C HIS A 55 11.17 -25.29 -34.02
N GLY A 56 10.28 -24.52 -34.64
CA GLY A 56 8.95 -24.98 -35.09
C GLY A 56 7.78 -24.53 -34.22
N ALA A 57 8.05 -23.70 -33.21
CA ALA A 57 7.02 -23.14 -32.30
C ALA A 57 6.30 -21.89 -32.86
N ASP A 58 6.55 -21.52 -34.13
CA ASP A 58 5.93 -20.33 -34.77
C ASP A 58 4.40 -20.46 -35.03
N VAL A 59 3.82 -21.55 -34.58
CA VAL A 59 2.44 -21.96 -34.90
C VAL A 59 1.42 -21.54 -33.82
N VAL A 60 1.80 -20.73 -32.84
CA VAL A 60 0.85 -20.31 -31.79
C VAL A 60 -0.31 -19.48 -32.34
N ASP A 61 -0.11 -18.71 -33.39
CA ASP A 61 -1.13 -17.84 -33.97
C ASP A 61 -2.33 -18.64 -34.52
N THR A 62 -2.09 -19.79 -35.12
CA THR A 62 -3.17 -20.63 -35.65
C THR A 62 -4.04 -21.28 -34.61
N GLY A 63 -3.53 -21.48 -33.40
CA GLY A 63 -4.29 -22.03 -32.25
C GLY A 63 -5.25 -21.01 -31.63
N LEU A 64 -4.85 -19.75 -31.58
CA LEU A 64 -5.63 -18.66 -31.01
C LEU A 64 -6.76 -18.21 -31.93
N GLU A 65 -6.50 -18.09 -33.21
CA GLU A 65 -7.51 -17.74 -34.23
C GLU A 65 -8.66 -18.74 -34.32
N ALA A 66 -8.42 -19.99 -33.96
CA ALA A 66 -9.42 -21.06 -34.00
C ALA A 66 -10.36 -21.06 -32.76
N LEU A 67 -10.11 -20.22 -31.77
CA LEU A 67 -10.95 -20.14 -30.57
C LEU A 67 -12.27 -19.41 -30.86
N SER A 68 -13.40 -20.02 -30.47
CA SER A 68 -14.65 -19.28 -30.34
C SER A 68 -14.56 -18.23 -29.22
N LEU A 69 -15.43 -17.23 -29.21
CA LEU A 69 -15.45 -16.23 -28.12
C LEU A 69 -15.63 -16.88 -26.73
N ASP A 70 -16.47 -17.89 -26.61
CA ASP A 70 -16.69 -18.59 -25.34
C ASP A 70 -15.45 -19.41 -24.92
N ASP A 71 -14.76 -20.04 -25.86
CA ASP A 71 -13.48 -20.70 -25.61
C ASP A 71 -12.39 -19.69 -25.22
N THR A 72 -12.35 -18.53 -25.88
CA THR A 72 -11.43 -17.42 -25.55
C THR A 72 -11.63 -16.96 -24.12
N LEU A 73 -12.87 -16.69 -23.68
CA LEU A 73 -13.16 -16.29 -22.30
C LEU A 73 -12.73 -17.37 -21.30
N SER A 74 -12.99 -18.64 -21.64
CA SER A 74 -12.62 -19.76 -20.78
C SER A 74 -11.11 -19.98 -20.71
N PHE A 75 -10.42 -19.81 -21.82
CA PHE A 75 -8.97 -19.86 -21.90
C PHE A 75 -8.30 -18.76 -21.06
N VAL A 76 -8.71 -17.51 -21.25
CA VAL A 76 -8.18 -16.36 -20.48
C VAL A 76 -8.43 -16.57 -18.98
N ARG A 77 -9.60 -17.09 -18.59
CA ARG A 77 -9.91 -17.43 -17.20
C ARG A 77 -8.98 -18.52 -16.65
N GLY A 78 -8.69 -19.55 -17.43
CA GLY A 78 -7.77 -20.64 -17.05
C GLY A 78 -6.36 -20.12 -16.76
N PHE A 79 -5.82 -19.28 -17.63
CA PHE A 79 -4.49 -18.67 -17.47
C PHE A 79 -4.44 -17.68 -16.31
N MET A 80 -5.50 -16.91 -16.08
CA MET A 80 -5.63 -16.04 -14.92
C MET A 80 -5.60 -16.85 -13.61
N LEU A 81 -6.37 -17.93 -13.52
CA LEU A 81 -6.39 -18.79 -12.34
C LEU A 81 -5.06 -19.49 -12.11
N PHE A 82 -4.41 -19.97 -13.18
CA PHE A 82 -3.06 -20.52 -13.07
C PHE A 82 -2.09 -19.50 -12.48
N SER A 83 -2.08 -18.26 -13.01
CA SER A 83 -1.22 -17.18 -12.50
C SER A 83 -1.52 -16.85 -11.03
N MET A 84 -2.79 -16.86 -10.63
CA MET A 84 -3.20 -16.65 -9.25
C MET A 84 -2.70 -17.77 -8.31
N LEU A 85 -2.78 -19.02 -8.75
CA LEU A 85 -2.29 -20.17 -7.97
C LEU A 85 -0.77 -20.22 -7.92
N ALA A 86 -0.08 -19.84 -9.02
CA ALA A 86 1.37 -19.70 -9.04
C ALA A 86 1.83 -18.59 -8.09
N ASN A 87 1.12 -17.45 -8.06
CA ASN A 87 1.38 -16.38 -7.10
C ASN A 87 1.22 -16.88 -5.66
N LEU A 88 0.16 -17.65 -5.38
CA LEU A 88 -0.05 -18.26 -4.06
C LEU A 88 1.12 -19.17 -3.65
N ALA A 89 1.55 -20.04 -4.54
CA ALA A 89 2.65 -20.97 -4.28
C ALA A 89 3.98 -20.25 -4.02
N GLU A 90 4.27 -19.17 -4.78
CA GLU A 90 5.47 -18.35 -4.54
C GLU A 90 5.38 -17.57 -3.23
N ASP A 91 4.22 -16.97 -2.91
CA ASP A 91 4.00 -16.24 -1.65
C ASP A 91 4.25 -17.15 -0.44
N ARG A 92 3.86 -18.43 -0.54
CA ARG A 92 4.06 -19.44 0.52
C ARG A 92 5.52 -19.84 0.73
N GLN A 93 6.30 -19.92 -0.34
CA GLN A 93 7.73 -20.26 -0.22
C GLN A 93 8.59 -19.11 0.32
N GLY A 94 7.98 -17.98 0.59
CA GLY A 94 8.62 -16.73 0.98
C GLY A 94 9.29 -16.07 -0.23
N VAL A 95 9.05 -14.77 -0.38
CA VAL A 95 10.02 -13.93 -1.07
C VAL A 95 11.34 -14.19 -0.38
N ALA A 96 12.46 -14.33 -1.13
CA ALA A 96 13.76 -14.41 -0.48
C ALA A 96 13.84 -13.26 0.51
N ALA A 97 13.82 -13.57 1.79
CA ALA A 97 14.00 -12.54 2.79
C ALA A 97 15.34 -11.87 2.48
N ASP A 98 15.33 -10.54 2.42
CA ASP A 98 16.58 -9.81 2.35
C ASP A 98 17.45 -10.25 3.53
N PRO A 99 18.76 -10.33 3.40
CA PRO A 99 19.63 -10.51 4.55
C PRO A 99 19.30 -9.45 5.61
N ASP A 100 19.25 -9.84 6.86
CA ASP A 100 18.92 -8.97 8.01
C ASP A 100 17.49 -8.38 7.99
N ALA A 101 16.57 -9.01 7.28
CA ALA A 101 15.18 -8.58 7.23
C ALA A 101 14.37 -8.87 8.51
N ASP A 102 14.90 -9.65 9.43
CA ASP A 102 14.34 -9.84 10.76
C ASP A 102 15.01 -8.92 11.81
N VAL A 103 14.30 -8.67 12.91
CA VAL A 103 14.77 -7.72 13.94
C VAL A 103 15.99 -8.24 14.69
N GLU A 104 16.11 -9.54 14.88
CA GLU A 104 17.25 -10.16 15.59
C GLU A 104 18.54 -9.97 14.79
N SER A 105 18.53 -10.36 13.51
CA SER A 105 19.66 -10.14 12.58
C SER A 105 20.01 -8.66 12.43
N ALA A 106 19.00 -7.77 12.36
CA ALA A 106 19.26 -6.34 12.30
C ALA A 106 19.96 -5.79 13.55
N ILE A 107 19.58 -6.27 14.74
CA ILE A 107 20.24 -5.89 15.99
C ILE A 107 21.69 -6.43 16.04
N GLU A 108 21.91 -7.68 15.63
CA GLU A 108 23.26 -8.25 15.52
C GLU A 108 24.15 -7.45 14.56
N ARG A 109 23.61 -7.06 13.42
CA ARG A 109 24.31 -6.20 12.45
C ARG A 109 24.65 -4.84 13.06
N LEU A 110 23.71 -4.18 13.73
CA LEU A 110 23.96 -2.90 14.42
C LEU A 110 25.05 -3.07 15.50
N ALA A 111 25.01 -4.15 16.28
CA ALA A 111 26.03 -4.43 17.28
C ALA A 111 27.42 -4.61 16.64
N SER A 112 27.53 -5.21 15.46
CA SER A 112 28.79 -5.32 14.71
C SER A 112 29.38 -3.97 14.30
N HIS A 113 28.55 -2.93 14.20
CA HIS A 113 28.95 -1.54 13.95
C HIS A 113 29.12 -0.71 15.25
N GLY A 114 29.09 -1.36 16.42
CA GLY A 114 29.26 -0.69 17.71
C GLY A 114 28.01 0.02 18.23
N ILE A 115 26.85 -0.23 17.64
CA ILE A 115 25.57 0.30 18.11
C ILE A 115 25.03 -0.66 19.16
N ASP A 116 24.88 -0.17 20.38
CA ASP A 116 24.39 -0.99 21.48
C ASP A 116 22.86 -1.11 21.50
N ARG A 117 22.38 -2.01 22.36
CA ARG A 117 20.94 -2.28 22.51
C ARG A 117 20.18 -1.08 23.07
N ASP A 118 20.81 -0.26 23.91
CA ASP A 118 20.18 0.91 24.52
C ASP A 118 19.88 1.96 23.45
N ALA A 119 20.74 2.14 22.46
CA ALA A 119 20.48 2.99 21.29
C ALA A 119 19.28 2.49 20.47
N VAL A 120 19.16 1.17 20.26
CA VAL A 120 17.99 0.58 19.57
C VAL A 120 16.70 0.84 20.37
N LEU A 121 16.73 0.64 21.68
CA LEU A 121 15.57 0.88 22.56
C LEU A 121 15.19 2.37 22.59
N ALA A 122 16.17 3.27 22.67
CA ALA A 122 15.94 4.72 22.61
C ALA A 122 15.26 5.13 21.31
N LEU A 123 15.68 4.56 20.17
CA LEU A 123 15.01 4.80 18.88
C LEU A 123 13.58 4.26 18.89
N LEU A 124 13.36 3.02 19.33
CA LEU A 124 12.04 2.36 19.36
C LEU A 124 11.03 3.08 20.25
N ASN A 125 11.49 3.72 21.33
CA ASN A 125 10.64 4.51 22.22
C ASN A 125 9.98 5.72 21.52
N ASN A 126 10.60 6.24 20.45
CA ASN A 126 10.11 7.38 19.66
C ASN A 126 9.70 6.99 18.24
N ALA A 127 9.82 5.71 17.90
CA ALA A 127 9.56 5.24 16.57
C ALA A 127 8.07 5.25 16.21
N LEU A 128 7.79 5.43 14.92
CA LEU A 128 6.46 5.26 14.34
C LEU A 128 6.58 4.75 12.90
N ILE A 129 6.29 3.48 12.71
CA ILE A 129 6.34 2.78 11.42
C ILE A 129 4.91 2.46 11.00
N VAL A 130 4.48 2.96 9.84
CA VAL A 130 3.06 2.85 9.44
C VAL A 130 2.93 2.45 7.98
N PRO A 131 2.66 1.17 7.68
CA PRO A 131 2.07 0.79 6.42
C PRO A 131 0.63 1.33 6.33
N VAL A 132 0.30 2.03 5.25
CA VAL A 132 -1.00 2.68 5.06
C VAL A 132 -1.75 2.02 3.91
N LEU A 133 -2.90 1.42 4.20
CA LEU A 133 -3.71 0.71 3.23
C LEU A 133 -4.54 1.69 2.39
N THR A 134 -4.51 1.52 1.07
CA THR A 134 -5.20 2.41 0.12
C THR A 134 -6.01 1.62 -0.90
N ALA A 135 -7.11 2.21 -1.40
CA ALA A 135 -7.96 1.61 -2.43
C ALA A 135 -7.52 2.03 -3.84
N HIS A 136 -6.39 1.52 -4.30
CA HIS A 136 -5.89 1.78 -5.66
C HIS A 136 -5.49 0.47 -6.36
N PRO A 137 -6.44 -0.46 -6.57
CA PRO A 137 -6.13 -1.73 -7.22
C PRO A 137 -5.89 -1.54 -8.72
N THR A 138 -5.07 -2.42 -9.31
CA THR A 138 -4.86 -2.53 -10.75
C THR A 138 -5.51 -3.79 -11.33
N GLU A 139 -6.12 -4.61 -10.49
CA GLU A 139 -6.88 -5.80 -10.89
C GLU A 139 -8.20 -5.90 -10.12
N VAL A 140 -9.17 -6.56 -10.74
CA VAL A 140 -10.46 -6.85 -10.09
C VAL A 140 -10.27 -8.06 -9.18
N ARG A 141 -10.43 -7.85 -7.86
CA ARG A 141 -10.44 -8.95 -6.87
C ARG A 141 -11.78 -9.01 -6.18
N ARG A 142 -12.47 -10.12 -6.34
CA ARG A 142 -13.72 -10.40 -5.60
C ARG A 142 -13.39 -11.06 -4.27
N LYS A 143 -14.10 -10.66 -3.21
CA LYS A 143 -13.92 -11.26 -1.87
C LYS A 143 -14.00 -12.79 -1.89
N SER A 144 -14.98 -13.37 -2.59
CA SER A 144 -15.11 -14.82 -2.72
C SER A 144 -13.87 -15.49 -3.32
N MET A 145 -13.19 -14.86 -4.30
CA MET A 145 -11.96 -15.40 -4.86
C MET A 145 -10.78 -15.30 -3.89
N ILE A 146 -10.73 -14.20 -3.11
CA ILE A 146 -9.74 -14.04 -2.03
C ILE A 146 -9.95 -15.12 -0.97
N ASP A 147 -11.18 -15.34 -0.54
CA ASP A 147 -11.54 -16.34 0.47
C ASP A 147 -11.16 -17.76 0.02
N HIS A 148 -11.47 -18.15 -1.23
CA HIS A 148 -11.03 -19.44 -1.78
C HIS A 148 -9.52 -19.58 -1.85
N LYS A 149 -8.81 -18.51 -2.30
CA LYS A 149 -7.34 -18.49 -2.33
C LYS A 149 -6.75 -18.69 -0.94
N ASN A 150 -7.26 -17.97 0.06
CA ASN A 150 -6.80 -18.08 1.43
C ASN A 150 -7.07 -19.48 2.01
N ARG A 151 -8.26 -20.05 1.70
CA ARG A 151 -8.57 -21.42 2.12
C ARG A 151 -7.62 -22.45 1.50
N ILE A 152 -7.22 -22.28 0.23
CA ILE A 152 -6.19 -23.13 -0.39
C ILE A 152 -4.86 -22.98 0.36
N ALA A 153 -4.46 -21.75 0.73
CA ALA A 153 -3.24 -21.52 1.50
C ALA A 153 -3.26 -22.25 2.84
N ASP A 154 -4.36 -22.18 3.59
CA ASP A 154 -4.53 -22.86 4.86
C ASP A 154 -4.45 -24.39 4.73
N LEU A 155 -5.13 -24.95 3.70
CA LEU A 155 -5.08 -26.38 3.41
C LEU A 155 -3.67 -26.85 3.04
N MET A 156 -2.94 -26.03 2.28
CA MET A 156 -1.54 -26.30 1.94
C MET A 156 -0.64 -26.29 3.18
N LEU A 157 -0.89 -25.39 4.17
CA LEU A 157 -0.15 -25.40 5.45
C LEU A 157 -0.38 -26.70 6.23
N LEU A 158 -1.61 -27.22 6.27
CA LEU A 158 -1.89 -28.51 6.89
C LEU A 158 -1.12 -29.64 6.18
N LYS A 159 -1.03 -29.59 4.86
CA LYS A 159 -0.27 -30.55 4.06
C LYS A 159 1.24 -30.49 4.36
N ASP A 160 1.80 -29.30 4.49
CA ASP A 160 3.21 -29.09 4.88
C ASP A 160 3.50 -29.62 6.30
N ALA A 161 2.51 -29.55 7.18
CA ALA A 161 2.57 -30.16 8.52
C ALA A 161 2.45 -31.71 8.51
N GLY A 162 2.42 -32.32 7.32
CA GLY A 162 2.37 -33.78 7.16
C GLY A 162 0.98 -34.40 7.40
N ARG A 163 -0.08 -33.58 7.42
CA ARG A 163 -1.47 -34.06 7.50
C ARG A 163 -1.98 -34.53 6.14
N SER A 164 -2.87 -35.52 6.13
CA SER A 164 -3.61 -35.98 4.95
C SER A 164 -5.06 -35.51 4.96
N GLU A 165 -5.59 -35.13 6.13
CA GLU A 165 -7.00 -34.77 6.34
C GLU A 165 -7.14 -33.46 7.11
N THR A 166 -8.27 -32.78 6.90
CA THR A 166 -8.70 -31.64 7.70
C THR A 166 -9.16 -32.09 9.09
N ASP A 167 -9.42 -31.15 9.99
CA ASP A 167 -9.98 -31.47 11.32
C ASP A 167 -11.36 -32.11 11.24
N ASP A 168 -12.10 -31.87 10.14
CA ASP A 168 -13.42 -32.46 9.89
C ASP A 168 -13.33 -33.83 9.18
N GLY A 169 -12.13 -34.38 8.94
CA GLY A 169 -11.88 -35.66 8.31
C GLY A 169 -12.02 -35.67 6.78
N GLU A 170 -11.93 -34.51 6.12
CA GLU A 170 -11.90 -34.44 4.67
C GLU A 170 -10.46 -34.58 4.15
N ASP A 171 -10.28 -35.38 3.09
CA ASP A 171 -8.99 -35.50 2.41
C ASP A 171 -8.51 -34.14 1.90
N LEU A 172 -7.24 -33.77 2.13
CA LEU A 172 -6.68 -32.46 1.80
C LEU A 172 -6.60 -32.22 0.29
N ASP A 173 -6.30 -33.26 -0.51
CA ASP A 173 -6.23 -33.12 -1.96
C ASP A 173 -7.62 -32.87 -2.55
N GLU A 174 -8.66 -33.53 -2.01
CA GLU A 174 -10.08 -33.31 -2.40
C GLU A 174 -10.54 -31.91 -1.96
N ALA A 175 -10.19 -31.47 -0.74
CA ALA A 175 -10.52 -30.16 -0.24
C ALA A 175 -9.91 -29.03 -1.11
N ILE A 176 -8.63 -29.16 -1.49
CA ILE A 176 -7.94 -28.21 -2.38
C ILE A 176 -8.58 -28.22 -3.78
N ALA A 177 -8.82 -29.42 -4.34
CA ALA A 177 -9.45 -29.56 -5.66
C ALA A 177 -10.85 -28.91 -5.68
N ARG A 178 -11.62 -29.05 -4.61
CA ARG A 178 -12.93 -28.40 -4.48
C ARG A 178 -12.80 -26.87 -4.48
N GLN A 179 -11.83 -26.28 -3.75
CA GLN A 179 -11.63 -24.84 -3.76
C GLN A 179 -11.23 -24.32 -5.15
N ILE A 180 -10.39 -25.06 -5.88
CA ILE A 180 -10.00 -24.71 -7.25
C ILE A 180 -11.21 -24.84 -8.20
N ALA A 181 -12.04 -25.85 -8.03
CA ALA A 181 -13.28 -26.01 -8.80
C ALA A 181 -14.28 -24.86 -8.54
N LEU A 182 -14.40 -24.40 -7.29
CA LEU A 182 -15.19 -23.22 -6.94
C LEU A 182 -14.62 -21.93 -7.57
N LEU A 183 -13.31 -21.75 -7.56
CA LEU A 183 -12.65 -20.64 -8.27
C LEU A 183 -12.94 -20.66 -9.76
N TRP A 184 -12.84 -21.83 -10.41
CA TRP A 184 -13.15 -21.99 -11.83
C TRP A 184 -14.59 -21.58 -12.17
N GLN A 185 -15.55 -21.87 -11.31
CA GLN A 185 -16.96 -21.58 -11.50
C GLN A 185 -17.35 -20.18 -10.97
N THR A 186 -16.45 -19.49 -10.29
CA THR A 186 -16.68 -18.13 -9.78
C THR A 186 -16.34 -17.11 -10.86
N ARG A 187 -17.26 -16.18 -11.13
CA ARG A 187 -16.98 -15.07 -12.06
C ARG A 187 -15.87 -14.18 -11.54
N PRO A 188 -14.77 -13.95 -12.30
CA PRO A 188 -13.66 -13.10 -11.86
C PRO A 188 -14.02 -11.62 -11.91
N LEU A 189 -14.75 -11.17 -12.92
CA LEU A 189 -15.14 -9.78 -13.10
C LEU A 189 -16.43 -9.43 -12.36
N ARG A 190 -16.58 -8.18 -11.95
CA ARG A 190 -17.78 -7.65 -11.31
C ARG A 190 -18.78 -7.15 -12.36
N ARG A 191 -20.07 -7.42 -12.16
CA ARG A 191 -21.15 -6.86 -13.00
C ARG A 191 -21.46 -5.41 -12.63
N GLN A 192 -21.33 -5.06 -11.35
CA GLN A 192 -21.61 -3.74 -10.83
C GLN A 192 -20.32 -3.06 -10.41
N LYS A 193 -20.30 -1.73 -10.47
CA LYS A 193 -19.22 -0.90 -9.94
C LYS A 193 -19.11 -1.10 -8.43
N LEU A 194 -17.90 -1.05 -7.90
CA LEU A 194 -17.67 -1.04 -6.46
C LEU A 194 -18.20 0.25 -5.85
N PHE A 195 -18.84 0.10 -4.71
CA PHE A 195 -19.12 1.21 -3.81
C PHE A 195 -18.01 1.36 -2.78
N VAL A 196 -17.88 2.53 -2.20
CA VAL A 196 -16.90 2.80 -1.11
C VAL A 196 -17.13 1.83 0.06
N GLN A 197 -18.39 1.45 0.31
CA GLN A 197 -18.72 0.48 1.36
C GLN A 197 -18.08 -0.90 1.10
N ASP A 198 -18.07 -1.37 -0.14
CA ASP A 198 -17.41 -2.65 -0.49
C ASP A 198 -15.89 -2.58 -0.28
N GLU A 199 -15.29 -1.41 -0.52
CA GLU A 199 -13.87 -1.19 -0.27
C GLU A 199 -13.56 -1.19 1.23
N ILE A 200 -14.42 -0.57 2.05
CA ILE A 200 -14.34 -0.61 3.51
C ILE A 200 -14.40 -2.05 4.00
N ASP A 201 -15.38 -2.84 3.52
CA ASP A 201 -15.52 -4.24 3.92
C ASP A 201 -14.30 -5.09 3.52
N ASN A 202 -13.74 -4.84 2.33
CA ASN A 202 -12.55 -5.54 1.88
C ASN A 202 -11.32 -5.25 2.74
N VAL A 203 -11.10 -3.99 3.11
CA VAL A 203 -9.92 -3.66 3.95
C VAL A 203 -10.06 -4.21 5.36
N LEU A 204 -11.27 -4.22 5.91
CA LEU A 204 -11.52 -4.78 7.24
C LEU A 204 -11.20 -6.27 7.33
N THR A 205 -11.33 -7.02 6.22
CA THR A 205 -10.90 -8.41 6.16
C THR A 205 -9.40 -8.57 6.48
N TYR A 206 -8.55 -7.70 5.92
CA TYR A 206 -7.11 -7.73 6.24
C TYR A 206 -6.85 -7.39 7.72
N PHE A 207 -7.60 -6.45 8.29
CA PHE A 207 -7.46 -6.14 9.71
C PHE A 207 -7.87 -7.31 10.60
N GLN A 208 -9.02 -7.93 10.33
CA GLN A 208 -9.57 -9.01 11.15
C GLN A 208 -8.78 -10.30 11.03
N ASP A 209 -8.44 -10.70 9.80
CA ASP A 209 -7.81 -11.99 9.55
C ASP A 209 -6.29 -11.97 9.77
N VAL A 210 -5.65 -10.79 9.61
CA VAL A 210 -4.20 -10.67 9.58
C VAL A 210 -3.68 -9.71 10.65
N PHE A 211 -3.96 -8.41 10.59
CA PHE A 211 -3.26 -7.45 11.45
C PHE A 211 -3.59 -7.59 12.94
N LEU A 212 -4.86 -7.80 13.29
CA LEU A 212 -5.29 -7.97 14.69
C LEU A 212 -4.61 -9.17 15.36
N PRO A 213 -4.47 -10.36 14.73
CA PRO A 213 -3.73 -11.47 15.33
C PRO A 213 -2.21 -11.36 15.18
N VAL A 214 -1.69 -10.81 14.06
CA VAL A 214 -0.25 -10.82 13.74
C VAL A 214 0.53 -9.81 14.56
N LEU A 215 0.06 -8.55 14.66
CA LEU A 215 0.84 -7.51 15.35
C LEU A 215 1.11 -7.85 16.83
N PRO A 216 0.12 -8.29 17.64
CA PRO A 216 0.41 -8.70 19.01
C PRO A 216 1.36 -9.89 19.12
N ALA A 217 1.31 -10.84 18.18
CA ALA A 217 2.22 -11.99 18.16
C ALA A 217 3.65 -11.57 17.80
N LEU A 218 3.80 -10.63 16.84
CA LEU A 218 5.08 -10.09 16.43
C LEU A 218 5.75 -9.30 17.57
N TYR A 219 4.99 -8.46 18.27
CA TYR A 219 5.49 -7.78 19.47
C TYR A 219 5.92 -8.75 20.58
N ALA A 220 5.18 -9.83 20.82
CA ALA A 220 5.58 -10.84 21.80
C ALA A 220 6.90 -11.53 21.41
N ARG A 221 7.17 -11.72 20.11
CA ARG A 221 8.46 -12.19 19.60
C ARG A 221 9.57 -11.16 19.87
N TRP A 222 9.33 -9.88 19.55
CA TRP A 222 10.31 -8.82 19.77
C TRP A 222 10.60 -8.56 21.26
N GLU A 223 9.61 -8.72 22.14
CA GLU A 223 9.84 -8.63 23.60
C GLU A 223 10.88 -9.66 24.06
N ARG A 224 10.86 -10.87 23.48
CA ARG A 224 11.88 -11.89 23.79
C ARG A 224 13.26 -11.51 23.25
N VAL A 225 13.35 -11.03 22.02
CA VAL A 225 14.62 -10.58 21.41
C VAL A 225 15.18 -9.37 22.14
N LEU A 226 14.34 -8.38 22.42
CA LEU A 226 14.73 -7.13 23.09
C LEU A 226 14.89 -7.28 24.61
N GLY A 227 14.33 -8.33 25.23
CA GLY A 227 14.31 -8.54 26.69
C GLY A 227 13.53 -7.49 27.49
N VAL A 228 12.85 -6.58 26.79
CA VAL A 228 11.98 -5.54 27.34
C VAL A 228 10.76 -5.38 26.46
N ARG A 229 9.68 -4.88 27.02
CA ARG A 229 8.45 -4.57 26.29
C ARG A 229 8.55 -3.19 25.60
N PRO A 230 8.73 -3.13 24.27
CA PRO A 230 8.77 -1.86 23.57
C PRO A 230 7.37 -1.25 23.46
N PRO A 231 7.24 0.09 23.25
CA PRO A 231 5.95 0.72 22.93
C PRO A 231 5.40 0.18 21.59
N SER A 232 4.12 0.47 21.29
CA SER A 232 3.52 0.12 20.00
C SER A 232 3.97 1.11 18.92
N PHE A 233 5.17 0.91 18.39
CA PHE A 233 5.80 1.74 17.34
C PHE A 233 5.37 1.37 15.92
N LEU A 234 4.91 0.15 15.70
CA LEU A 234 4.39 -0.32 14.41
C LEU A 234 2.86 -0.31 14.46
N ARG A 235 2.25 0.45 13.58
CA ARG A 235 0.79 0.62 13.48
C ARG A 235 0.38 0.53 12.01
N VAL A 236 -0.90 0.35 11.74
CA VAL A 236 -1.45 0.34 10.38
C VAL A 236 -2.32 1.58 10.18
N GLY A 237 -2.12 2.30 9.08
CA GLY A 237 -2.96 3.40 8.64
C GLY A 237 -3.96 2.97 7.57
N ASN A 238 -4.97 3.78 7.31
CA ASN A 238 -6.01 3.52 6.33
C ASN A 238 -6.45 4.80 5.62
N TRP A 239 -6.70 4.71 4.31
CA TRP A 239 -7.26 5.80 3.49
C TRP A 239 -8.71 5.52 3.05
N ILE A 240 -9.16 4.28 3.18
CA ILE A 240 -10.42 3.84 2.59
C ILE A 240 -11.60 4.40 3.39
N GLY A 241 -12.36 5.29 2.76
CA GLY A 241 -13.42 6.07 3.39
C GLY A 241 -13.02 7.49 3.80
N GLY A 242 -11.71 7.85 3.68
CA GLY A 242 -11.20 9.21 3.98
C GLY A 242 -10.58 9.93 2.79
N ASP A 243 -10.20 9.19 1.74
CA ASP A 243 -9.57 9.74 0.53
C ASP A 243 -10.62 10.23 -0.48
N ARG A 244 -10.72 11.56 -0.60
CA ARG A 244 -11.68 12.25 -1.48
C ARG A 244 -11.05 12.77 -2.78
N ASP A 245 -9.73 12.81 -2.88
CA ASP A 245 -9.06 13.36 -4.07
C ASP A 245 -9.54 12.66 -5.35
N GLY A 246 -10.37 13.39 -6.11
CA GLY A 246 -11.01 12.88 -7.31
C GLY A 246 -11.95 11.68 -7.10
N ASN A 247 -12.47 11.48 -5.89
CA ASN A 247 -13.51 10.49 -5.59
C ASN A 247 -14.75 11.14 -4.96
N PRO A 248 -15.73 11.54 -5.77
CA PRO A 248 -16.92 12.23 -5.29
C PRO A 248 -17.85 11.35 -4.45
N PHE A 249 -17.58 10.05 -4.38
CA PHE A 249 -18.39 9.09 -3.62
C PHE A 249 -17.92 8.95 -2.16
N VAL A 250 -16.80 9.56 -1.78
CA VAL A 250 -16.33 9.63 -0.39
C VAL A 250 -16.80 10.94 0.22
N GLN A 251 -17.81 10.86 1.05
CA GLN A 251 -18.44 11.99 1.73
C GLN A 251 -18.55 11.71 3.23
N ALA A 252 -19.12 12.63 4.00
CA ALA A 252 -19.27 12.49 5.45
C ALA A 252 -19.93 11.17 5.92
N PRO A 253 -20.97 10.62 5.25
CA PRO A 253 -21.53 9.32 5.61
C PRO A 253 -20.52 8.16 5.45
N GLN A 254 -19.69 8.16 4.39
CA GLN A 254 -18.68 7.12 4.16
C GLN A 254 -17.57 7.19 5.22
N LEU A 255 -17.13 8.40 5.57
CA LEU A 255 -16.16 8.63 6.65
C LEU A 255 -16.68 8.05 7.97
N ARG A 256 -17.92 8.40 8.35
CA ARG A 256 -18.56 7.88 9.57
C ARG A 256 -18.69 6.35 9.53
N SER A 257 -19.09 5.80 8.39
CA SER A 257 -19.23 4.35 8.21
C SER A 257 -17.87 3.63 8.37
N ALA A 258 -16.81 4.14 7.75
CA ALA A 258 -15.47 3.55 7.85
C ALA A 258 -14.99 3.49 9.31
N LEU A 259 -15.18 4.57 10.07
CA LEU A 259 -14.78 4.63 11.49
C LEU A 259 -15.64 3.74 12.38
N ALA A 260 -16.97 3.73 12.18
CA ALA A 260 -17.86 2.86 12.93
C ALA A 260 -17.56 1.38 12.72
N ARG A 261 -17.34 0.97 11.45
CA ARG A 261 -17.00 -0.40 11.09
C ARG A 261 -15.59 -0.79 11.60
N GLY A 262 -14.63 0.15 11.59
CA GLY A 262 -13.33 -0.04 12.23
C GLY A 262 -13.45 -0.30 13.73
N CYS A 263 -14.23 0.52 14.43
CA CYS A 263 -14.51 0.34 15.85
C CYS A 263 -15.20 -1.01 16.13
N GLU A 264 -16.20 -1.36 15.32
CA GLU A 264 -16.89 -2.65 15.40
C GLU A 264 -15.91 -3.83 15.31
N ALA A 265 -14.98 -3.79 14.36
CA ALA A 265 -13.98 -4.83 14.17
C ALA A 265 -13.00 -4.94 15.36
N ALA A 266 -12.48 -3.82 15.84
CA ALA A 266 -11.53 -3.80 16.96
C ALA A 266 -12.16 -4.27 18.26
N VAL A 267 -13.28 -3.65 18.65
CA VAL A 267 -13.94 -3.95 19.92
C VAL A 267 -14.57 -5.34 19.89
N GLY A 268 -15.08 -5.79 18.75
CA GLY A 268 -15.56 -7.16 18.55
C GLY A 268 -14.46 -8.20 18.80
N TYR A 269 -13.28 -7.99 18.24
CA TYR A 269 -12.10 -8.83 18.46
C TYR A 269 -11.72 -8.89 19.96
N TYR A 270 -11.75 -7.75 20.67
CA TYR A 270 -11.45 -7.73 22.10
C TYR A 270 -12.50 -8.47 22.93
N LEU A 271 -13.79 -8.36 22.57
CA LEU A 271 -14.87 -9.09 23.23
C LEU A 271 -14.71 -10.61 23.07
N ASP A 272 -14.34 -11.08 21.87
CA ASP A 272 -14.08 -12.49 21.64
C ASP A 272 -12.85 -13.01 22.43
N ALA A 273 -11.78 -12.21 22.47
CA ALA A 273 -10.61 -12.54 23.29
C ALA A 273 -10.93 -12.59 24.79
N LEU A 274 -11.70 -11.62 25.30
CA LEU A 274 -12.14 -11.63 26.70
C LEU A 274 -13.05 -12.80 27.04
N HIS A 275 -13.91 -13.21 26.10
CA HIS A 275 -14.76 -14.37 26.30
C HIS A 275 -13.93 -15.65 26.44
N ALA A 276 -12.90 -15.81 25.60
CA ALA A 276 -11.97 -16.95 25.69
C ALA A 276 -11.15 -16.92 27.00
N LEU A 277 -10.64 -15.73 27.39
CA LEU A 277 -9.92 -15.53 28.65
C LEU A 277 -10.78 -15.86 29.86
N GLY A 278 -12.07 -15.54 29.85
CA GLY A 278 -13.00 -15.88 30.91
C GLY A 278 -13.18 -17.39 31.13
N ALA A 279 -12.96 -18.20 30.08
CA ALA A 279 -12.92 -19.66 30.19
C ALA A 279 -11.54 -20.16 30.68
N GLU A 280 -10.46 -19.52 30.27
CA GLU A 280 -9.07 -19.89 30.63
C GLU A 280 -8.73 -19.56 32.08
N LEU A 281 -9.21 -18.41 32.60
CA LEU A 281 -8.82 -17.88 33.90
C LEU A 281 -9.80 -18.27 35.03
N SER A 282 -10.16 -19.53 35.16
CA SER A 282 -11.00 -20.09 36.22
C SER A 282 -10.16 -20.44 37.47
N LEU A 283 -9.37 -19.48 37.96
CA LEU A 283 -8.49 -19.66 39.12
C LEU A 283 -9.27 -19.50 40.43
N SER A 284 -9.19 -20.51 41.29
CA SER A 284 -9.88 -20.50 42.57
C SER A 284 -9.03 -19.91 43.70
N THR A 285 -9.65 -19.12 44.58
CA THR A 285 -9.04 -18.57 45.80
C THR A 285 -8.62 -19.67 46.80
N GLU A 286 -9.16 -20.88 46.63
CA GLU A 286 -8.72 -22.04 47.47
C GLU A 286 -7.34 -22.55 47.08
N LEU A 287 -6.89 -22.30 45.85
CA LEU A 287 -5.66 -22.86 45.27
C LEU A 287 -4.61 -21.80 44.95
N ALA A 288 -5.00 -20.54 44.78
CA ALA A 288 -4.13 -19.45 44.36
C ALA A 288 -4.34 -18.21 45.22
N HIS A 289 -3.25 -17.51 45.54
CA HIS A 289 -3.34 -16.19 46.12
C HIS A 289 -3.83 -15.20 45.06
N VAL A 290 -4.83 -14.37 45.39
CA VAL A 290 -5.40 -13.37 44.49
C VAL A 290 -5.18 -11.99 45.08
N PRO A 291 -4.45 -11.10 44.40
CA PRO A 291 -4.19 -9.74 44.86
C PRO A 291 -5.44 -8.87 44.96
N ASP A 292 -5.42 -7.88 45.86
CA ASP A 292 -6.54 -6.95 46.13
C ASP A 292 -7.06 -6.26 44.89
N GLY A 293 -6.19 -5.89 43.93
CA GLY A 293 -6.60 -5.26 42.65
C GLY A 293 -7.54 -6.12 41.84
N VAL A 294 -7.29 -7.44 41.76
CA VAL A 294 -8.16 -8.38 41.05
C VAL A 294 -9.45 -8.62 41.83
N LEU A 295 -9.36 -8.71 43.19
CA LEU A 295 -10.55 -8.82 44.04
C LEU A 295 -11.46 -7.60 43.85
N ALA A 296 -10.91 -6.38 43.81
CA ALA A 296 -11.68 -5.16 43.58
C ALA A 296 -12.38 -5.17 42.21
N LEU A 297 -11.71 -5.60 41.15
CA LEU A 297 -12.33 -5.76 39.82
C LEU A 297 -13.44 -6.84 39.82
N ALA A 298 -13.22 -7.93 40.56
CA ALA A 298 -14.22 -8.99 40.68
C ALA A 298 -15.48 -8.51 41.41
N GLU A 299 -15.32 -7.75 42.49
CA GLU A 299 -16.45 -7.15 43.22
C GLU A 299 -17.17 -6.11 42.37
N ALA A 300 -16.44 -5.21 41.70
CA ALA A 300 -16.98 -4.21 40.80
C ALA A 300 -17.78 -4.79 39.63
N SER A 301 -17.53 -6.04 39.26
CA SER A 301 -18.24 -6.74 38.18
C SER A 301 -19.74 -6.94 38.48
N GLY A 302 -20.10 -7.03 39.77
CA GLY A 302 -21.46 -7.40 40.18
C GLY A 302 -21.86 -8.84 39.85
N ASP A 303 -20.90 -9.71 39.49
CA ASP A 303 -21.14 -11.13 39.19
C ASP A 303 -21.34 -11.89 40.52
N THR A 304 -22.58 -12.20 40.84
CA THR A 304 -22.99 -12.94 42.04
C THR A 304 -23.28 -14.42 41.77
N SER A 305 -22.83 -14.94 40.64
CA SER A 305 -23.05 -16.35 40.27
C SER A 305 -22.44 -17.28 41.33
N PRO A 306 -23.23 -18.19 41.94
CA PRO A 306 -22.73 -19.12 42.96
C PRO A 306 -21.57 -19.98 42.51
N SER A 307 -21.53 -20.34 41.23
CA SER A 307 -20.47 -21.17 40.62
C SER A 307 -19.15 -20.40 40.39
N ARG A 308 -19.09 -19.11 40.71
CA ARG A 308 -17.92 -18.26 40.44
C ARG A 308 -17.47 -17.49 41.68
N GLN A 309 -18.02 -17.82 42.86
CA GLN A 309 -17.72 -17.05 44.08
C GLN A 309 -16.23 -17.15 44.46
N ASP A 310 -15.59 -18.25 44.20
CA ASP A 310 -14.18 -18.51 44.45
C ASP A 310 -13.29 -18.26 43.21
N GLU A 311 -13.85 -17.78 42.07
CA GLU A 311 -13.13 -17.52 40.83
C GLU A 311 -13.00 -15.99 40.54
N PRO A 312 -12.24 -15.18 41.30
CA PRO A 312 -12.21 -13.74 41.18
C PRO A 312 -11.66 -13.26 39.83
N TYR A 313 -10.69 -13.95 39.23
CA TYR A 313 -10.21 -13.60 37.90
C TYR A 313 -11.31 -13.69 36.85
N ARG A 314 -12.09 -14.76 36.86
CA ARG A 314 -13.21 -14.91 35.94
C ARG A 314 -14.32 -13.89 36.16
N ARG A 315 -14.59 -13.53 37.42
CA ARG A 315 -15.52 -12.45 37.76
C ARG A 315 -15.01 -11.11 37.25
N ALA A 316 -13.73 -10.79 37.46
CA ALA A 316 -13.09 -9.60 36.94
C ALA A 316 -13.20 -9.50 35.40
N ILE A 317 -12.85 -10.57 34.68
CA ILE A 317 -13.00 -10.63 33.20
C ILE A 317 -14.45 -10.46 32.79
N SER A 318 -15.44 -11.04 33.52
CA SER A 318 -16.85 -10.84 33.25
C SER A 318 -17.28 -9.37 33.39
N GLY A 319 -16.74 -8.66 34.38
CA GLY A 319 -16.95 -7.22 34.56
C GLY A 319 -16.31 -6.38 33.45
N ILE A 320 -15.07 -6.69 33.08
CA ILE A 320 -14.38 -6.03 31.95
C ILE A 320 -15.15 -6.26 30.65
N TYR A 321 -15.63 -7.47 30.40
CA TYR A 321 -16.48 -7.81 29.26
C TYR A 321 -17.76 -6.97 29.24
N ALA A 322 -18.45 -6.83 30.37
CA ALA A 322 -19.68 -6.06 30.47
C ALA A 322 -19.46 -4.57 30.14
N ARG A 323 -18.38 -4.00 30.65
CA ARG A 323 -17.98 -2.61 30.35
C ARG A 323 -17.64 -2.43 28.89
N LEU A 324 -16.89 -3.38 28.31
CA LEU A 324 -16.52 -3.31 26.90
C LEU A 324 -17.74 -3.53 25.97
N ALA A 325 -18.68 -4.39 26.35
CA ALA A 325 -19.95 -4.55 25.63
C ALA A 325 -20.80 -3.26 25.66
N ALA A 326 -20.79 -2.53 26.79
CA ALA A 326 -21.41 -1.21 26.88
C ALA A 326 -20.70 -0.18 26.00
N THR A 327 -19.35 -0.22 25.94
CA THR A 327 -18.52 0.60 25.03
C THR A 327 -18.89 0.33 23.58
N TYR A 328 -18.96 -0.94 23.18
CA TYR A 328 -19.36 -1.35 21.84
C TYR A 328 -20.74 -0.74 21.47
N ARG A 329 -21.73 -0.94 22.32
CA ARG A 329 -23.08 -0.39 22.10
C ARG A 329 -23.07 1.13 21.94
N THR A 330 -22.29 1.83 22.77
CA THR A 330 -22.22 3.30 22.73
C THR A 330 -21.54 3.82 21.47
N MET A 331 -20.47 3.17 21.01
CA MET A 331 -19.67 3.63 19.88
C MET A 331 -20.20 3.13 18.54
N VAL A 332 -20.74 1.90 18.49
CA VAL A 332 -21.21 1.26 17.25
C VAL A 332 -22.70 1.48 17.01
N GLY A 333 -23.48 1.65 18.10
CA GLY A 333 -24.92 1.95 18.02
C GLY A 333 -25.85 0.75 18.08
N HIS A 334 -25.32 -0.48 18.25
CA HIS A 334 -26.11 -1.70 18.43
C HIS A 334 -25.44 -2.67 19.42
N GLU A 335 -26.14 -3.69 19.83
CA GLU A 335 -25.60 -4.71 20.75
C GLU A 335 -24.51 -5.54 20.05
N PRO A 336 -23.46 -5.97 20.80
CA PRO A 336 -22.49 -6.90 20.26
C PRO A 336 -23.13 -8.27 19.97
N PRO A 337 -22.52 -9.08 19.07
CA PRO A 337 -23.05 -10.42 18.73
C PRO A 337 -23.29 -11.32 19.94
N ARG A 338 -22.54 -11.09 21.02
CA ARG A 338 -22.69 -11.80 22.29
C ARG A 338 -22.91 -10.78 23.43
N PRO A 339 -24.18 -10.40 23.71
CA PRO A 339 -24.50 -9.42 24.71
C PRO A 339 -24.08 -9.85 26.12
N SER A 340 -23.67 -8.89 26.97
CA SER A 340 -23.37 -9.18 28.37
C SER A 340 -24.65 -9.36 29.20
N ARG A 341 -24.61 -10.31 30.14
CA ARG A 341 -25.66 -10.47 31.15
C ARG A 341 -25.48 -9.50 32.32
N LEU A 342 -24.26 -9.01 32.52
CA LEU A 342 -23.94 -8.03 33.57
C LEU A 342 -24.05 -6.63 32.99
N LYS A 343 -24.37 -5.67 33.86
CA LYS A 343 -24.35 -4.25 33.54
C LYS A 343 -22.95 -3.70 33.79
N GLY A 344 -22.47 -2.81 32.90
CA GLY A 344 -21.18 -2.13 33.07
C GLY A 344 -21.24 -0.73 32.47
N GLU A 345 -20.55 0.21 33.09
CA GLU A 345 -20.36 1.55 32.53
C GLU A 345 -19.33 1.46 31.40
N PRO A 346 -19.57 2.12 30.25
CA PRO A 346 -18.66 2.06 29.11
C PRO A 346 -17.27 2.61 29.48
N TYR A 347 -16.23 2.09 28.84
CA TYR A 347 -14.90 2.68 28.91
C TYR A 347 -14.87 3.99 28.13
N ALA A 348 -14.36 5.05 28.75
CA ALA A 348 -14.21 6.35 28.10
C ALA A 348 -13.13 6.35 27.04
N GLN A 349 -12.06 5.60 27.27
CA GLN A 349 -10.89 5.51 26.39
C GLN A 349 -10.22 4.14 26.48
N PRO A 350 -9.44 3.73 25.46
CA PRO A 350 -8.74 2.44 25.45
C PRO A 350 -7.77 2.24 26.61
N GLY A 351 -7.20 3.35 27.12
CA GLY A 351 -6.30 3.34 28.27
C GLY A 351 -6.95 2.82 29.57
N ASP A 352 -8.25 3.00 29.73
CA ASP A 352 -8.98 2.51 30.90
C ASP A 352 -9.18 1.00 30.82
N LEU A 353 -9.55 0.48 29.65
CA LEU A 353 -9.59 -0.97 29.40
C LEU A 353 -8.22 -1.59 29.61
N ARG A 354 -7.17 -0.97 29.06
CA ARG A 354 -5.79 -1.44 29.24
C ARG A 354 -5.42 -1.51 30.73
N ARG A 355 -5.79 -0.54 31.53
CA ARG A 355 -5.49 -0.50 32.98
C ARG A 355 -6.12 -1.70 33.70
N ASP A 356 -7.39 -2.01 33.41
CA ASP A 356 -8.07 -3.15 34.03
C ASP A 356 -7.39 -4.48 33.60
N LEU A 357 -7.04 -4.63 32.33
CA LEU A 357 -6.32 -5.80 31.81
C LEU A 357 -4.92 -5.95 32.44
N VAL A 358 -4.20 -4.85 32.61
CA VAL A 358 -2.87 -4.84 33.27
C VAL A 358 -3.00 -5.22 34.74
N THR A 359 -4.06 -4.82 35.43
CA THR A 359 -4.34 -5.25 36.81
C THR A 359 -4.50 -6.77 36.92
N VAL A 360 -5.23 -7.37 35.95
CA VAL A 360 -5.36 -8.83 35.85
C VAL A 360 -4.01 -9.48 35.58
N ALA A 361 -3.22 -8.94 34.64
CA ALA A 361 -1.90 -9.45 34.30
C ALA A 361 -0.90 -9.38 35.47
N GLN A 362 -0.89 -8.28 36.21
CA GLN A 362 -0.07 -8.11 37.41
C GLN A 362 -0.43 -9.12 38.50
N GLY A 363 -1.75 -9.40 38.62
CA GLY A 363 -2.18 -10.46 39.55
C GLY A 363 -1.69 -11.84 39.14
N LEU A 364 -1.65 -12.16 37.87
CA LEU A 364 -1.14 -13.43 37.38
C LEU A 364 0.40 -13.55 37.43
N ALA A 365 1.11 -12.43 37.40
CA ALA A 365 2.58 -12.40 37.54
C ALA A 365 3.04 -12.93 38.91
N GLY A 366 2.31 -12.62 39.96
CA GLY A 366 2.55 -13.14 41.29
C GLY A 366 4.03 -13.02 41.75
N GLU A 367 4.47 -13.97 42.60
CA GLU A 367 5.88 -14.11 43.03
C GLU A 367 6.72 -14.97 42.05
N GLY A 368 6.12 -15.45 40.97
CA GLY A 368 6.78 -16.30 39.97
C GLY A 368 7.48 -15.49 38.85
N ASP A 369 7.87 -16.18 37.81
CA ASP A 369 8.53 -15.61 36.63
C ASP A 369 7.62 -14.74 35.73
N GLY A 370 6.38 -14.55 36.10
CA GLY A 370 5.40 -13.79 35.33
C GLY A 370 4.91 -14.48 34.05
N ALA A 371 5.21 -15.74 33.83
CA ALA A 371 4.88 -16.48 32.60
C ALA A 371 3.37 -16.51 32.29
N LEU A 372 2.52 -16.49 33.32
CA LEU A 372 1.07 -16.44 33.16
C LEU A 372 0.55 -15.08 32.67
N ALA A 373 1.34 -14.00 32.85
CA ALA A 373 0.96 -12.65 32.46
C ALA A 373 1.50 -12.24 31.08
N THR A 374 2.57 -12.87 30.61
CA THR A 374 3.30 -12.50 29.40
C THR A 374 3.14 -13.58 28.32
N GLY A 375 3.15 -13.14 27.05
CA GLY A 375 3.15 -14.05 25.90
C GLY A 375 1.85 -14.82 25.63
N GLY A 376 0.93 -14.93 26.60
CA GLY A 376 -0.35 -15.62 26.48
C GLY A 376 -1.45 -14.77 25.80
N ALA A 377 -2.67 -15.24 25.88
CA ALA A 377 -3.84 -14.56 25.29
C ALA A 377 -4.06 -13.18 25.92
N LEU A 378 -3.87 -13.03 27.23
CA LEU A 378 -4.00 -11.75 27.93
C LEU A 378 -2.94 -10.74 27.48
N GLY A 379 -1.66 -11.12 27.39
CA GLY A 379 -0.58 -10.26 26.93
C GLY A 379 -0.81 -9.77 25.48
N ARG A 380 -1.28 -10.66 24.61
CA ARG A 380 -1.66 -10.29 23.24
C ARG A 380 -2.86 -9.34 23.19
N LEU A 381 -3.87 -9.54 24.05
CA LEU A 381 -5.02 -8.64 24.13
C LEU A 381 -4.60 -7.24 24.62
N ILE A 382 -3.77 -7.14 25.65
CA ILE A 382 -3.22 -5.87 26.11
C ILE A 382 -2.48 -5.16 24.96
N ARG A 383 -1.64 -5.88 24.23
CA ARG A 383 -0.91 -5.33 23.07
C ARG A 383 -1.86 -4.89 21.94
N ALA A 384 -2.91 -5.66 21.67
CA ALA A 384 -3.91 -5.29 20.68
C ALA A 384 -4.61 -3.98 21.04
N VAL A 385 -5.03 -3.81 22.30
CA VAL A 385 -5.65 -2.56 22.80
C VAL A 385 -4.69 -1.37 22.68
N GLU A 386 -3.39 -1.56 23.00
CA GLU A 386 -2.36 -0.52 22.86
C GLU A 386 -2.12 -0.10 21.39
N THR A 387 -2.21 -1.06 20.48
CA THR A 387 -1.87 -0.87 19.06
C THR A 387 -3.04 -0.30 18.27
N PHE A 388 -4.24 -0.84 18.46
CA PHE A 388 -5.42 -0.55 17.65
C PHE A 388 -6.44 0.38 18.33
N GLY A 389 -6.33 0.60 19.64
CA GLY A 389 -7.31 1.41 20.41
C GLY A 389 -8.74 0.90 20.23
N PHE A 390 -9.72 1.80 20.21
CA PHE A 390 -11.10 1.47 19.84
C PHE A 390 -11.39 1.81 18.37
N HIS A 391 -10.50 2.54 17.69
CA HIS A 391 -10.68 3.02 16.33
C HIS A 391 -10.09 2.09 15.24
N LEU A 392 -9.42 1.01 15.62
CA LEU A 392 -8.73 0.03 14.77
C LEU A 392 -7.49 0.58 14.08
N ALA A 393 -7.63 1.62 13.29
CA ALA A 393 -6.56 2.26 12.54
C ALA A 393 -6.86 3.74 12.35
N THR A 394 -5.81 4.56 12.29
CA THR A 394 -5.95 5.97 11.91
C THR A 394 -6.43 6.07 10.47
N LEU A 395 -7.56 6.74 10.25
CA LEU A 395 -8.10 7.04 8.93
C LEU A 395 -7.59 8.41 8.49
N ASP A 396 -6.82 8.46 7.41
CA ASP A 396 -6.36 9.72 6.85
C ASP A 396 -7.43 10.35 5.97
N MET A 397 -7.67 11.64 6.13
CA MET A 397 -8.43 12.44 5.17
C MET A 397 -7.49 12.92 4.06
N ARG A 398 -7.99 13.00 2.83
CA ARG A 398 -7.25 13.55 1.71
C ARG A 398 -8.16 14.29 0.74
N GLN A 399 -7.72 15.45 0.24
CA GLN A 399 -8.38 16.21 -0.81
C GLN A 399 -7.35 17.03 -1.61
N ASN A 400 -7.73 17.49 -2.78
CA ASN A 400 -6.92 18.32 -3.68
C ASN A 400 -6.92 19.79 -3.24
N SER A 401 -5.76 20.46 -3.31
CA SER A 401 -5.61 21.88 -2.98
C SER A 401 -6.55 22.80 -3.76
N ASP A 402 -6.78 22.54 -5.05
CA ASP A 402 -7.72 23.31 -5.88
C ASP A 402 -9.15 23.29 -5.31
N VAL A 403 -9.56 22.22 -4.62
CA VAL A 403 -10.85 22.13 -3.94
C VAL A 403 -10.85 23.02 -2.70
N HIS A 404 -9.77 22.98 -1.92
CA HIS A 404 -9.65 23.83 -0.72
C HIS A 404 -9.70 25.31 -1.09
N GLU A 405 -8.97 25.75 -2.12
CA GLU A 405 -8.99 27.13 -2.61
C GLU A 405 -10.41 27.57 -2.96
N ARG A 406 -11.17 26.76 -3.72
CA ARG A 406 -12.55 27.10 -4.08
C ARG A 406 -13.48 27.18 -2.88
N VAL A 407 -13.35 26.24 -1.95
CA VAL A 407 -14.14 26.18 -0.72
C VAL A 407 -13.85 27.39 0.17
N VAL A 408 -12.57 27.72 0.37
CA VAL A 408 -12.14 28.87 1.17
C VAL A 408 -12.58 30.18 0.50
N THR A 409 -12.48 30.28 -0.83
CA THR A 409 -12.97 31.44 -1.59
C THR A 409 -14.46 31.69 -1.33
N GLU A 410 -15.29 30.66 -1.42
CA GLU A 410 -16.73 30.79 -1.16
C GLU A 410 -17.00 31.09 0.32
N LEU A 411 -16.30 30.43 1.24
CA LEU A 411 -16.44 30.65 2.68
C LEU A 411 -16.16 32.12 3.07
N LEU A 412 -15.04 32.69 2.58
CA LEU A 412 -14.64 34.06 2.84
C LEU A 412 -15.61 35.06 2.21
N LYS A 413 -16.08 34.78 1.00
CA LYS A 413 -17.06 35.61 0.30
C LYS A 413 -18.40 35.66 1.03
N VAL A 414 -18.95 34.50 1.42
CA VAL A 414 -20.22 34.40 2.14
C VAL A 414 -20.12 35.05 3.52
N ALA A 415 -18.95 34.98 4.15
CA ALA A 415 -18.69 35.67 5.42
C ALA A 415 -18.49 37.19 5.27
N GLY A 416 -18.42 37.74 4.06
CA GLY A 416 -18.15 39.16 3.78
C GLY A 416 -16.74 39.61 4.17
N VAL A 417 -15.77 38.69 4.15
CA VAL A 417 -14.36 38.94 4.49
C VAL A 417 -13.56 39.30 3.26
N GLN A 418 -13.71 38.53 2.18
CA GLN A 418 -12.99 38.73 0.92
C GLN A 418 -13.86 38.21 -0.25
N ASP A 419 -14.09 39.08 -1.24
CA ASP A 419 -14.97 38.77 -2.38
C ASP A 419 -14.30 37.85 -3.41
N ASP A 420 -12.99 37.99 -3.60
CA ASP A 420 -12.22 37.26 -4.61
C ASP A 420 -10.86 36.82 -4.02
N TYR A 421 -10.89 35.76 -3.23
CA TYR A 421 -9.70 35.21 -2.61
C TYR A 421 -8.77 34.58 -3.65
N ALA A 422 -9.31 33.95 -4.68
CA ALA A 422 -8.54 33.27 -5.73
C ALA A 422 -7.65 34.25 -6.54
N ALA A 423 -8.05 35.51 -6.64
CA ALA A 423 -7.25 36.54 -7.31
C ALA A 423 -6.09 37.12 -6.48
N LEU A 424 -6.00 36.79 -5.20
CA LEU A 424 -4.92 37.25 -4.34
C LEU A 424 -3.60 36.54 -4.67
N ASP A 425 -2.48 37.28 -4.55
CA ASP A 425 -1.16 36.67 -4.57
C ASP A 425 -0.90 35.89 -3.28
N GLU A 426 0.12 35.03 -3.27
CA GLU A 426 0.46 34.15 -2.15
C GLU A 426 0.68 34.91 -0.84
N TYR A 427 1.34 36.09 -0.90
CA TYR A 427 1.59 36.88 0.30
C TYR A 427 0.29 37.40 0.91
N ALA A 428 -0.63 37.88 0.11
CA ALA A 428 -1.92 38.38 0.54
C ALA A 428 -2.82 37.23 1.06
N ARG A 429 -2.77 36.06 0.41
CA ARG A 429 -3.45 34.84 0.87
C ARG A 429 -2.97 34.45 2.27
N ILE A 430 -1.67 34.30 2.47
CA ILE A 430 -1.07 33.99 3.78
C ILE A 430 -1.48 35.00 4.83
N ALA A 431 -1.39 36.28 4.54
CA ALA A 431 -1.74 37.35 5.49
C ALA A 431 -3.21 37.27 5.92
N LEU A 432 -4.13 37.06 4.97
CA LEU A 432 -5.55 36.93 5.23
C LEU A 432 -5.87 35.65 6.04
N LEU A 433 -5.32 34.50 5.65
CA LEU A 433 -5.56 33.22 6.32
C LEU A 433 -5.03 33.26 7.77
N ARG A 434 -3.87 33.85 8.00
CA ARG A 434 -3.32 34.06 9.36
C ARG A 434 -4.22 34.95 10.22
N LEU A 435 -4.78 36.02 9.65
CA LEU A 435 -5.73 36.88 10.34
C LEU A 435 -6.96 36.10 10.78
N GLU A 436 -7.51 35.25 9.93
CA GLU A 436 -8.66 34.40 10.23
C GLU A 436 -8.33 33.29 11.23
N LEU A 437 -7.16 32.71 11.16
CA LEU A 437 -6.67 31.71 12.12
C LEU A 437 -6.35 32.29 13.51
N ALA A 438 -6.14 33.59 13.61
CA ALA A 438 -5.95 34.28 14.90
C ALA A 438 -7.24 34.45 15.69
N SER A 439 -8.40 34.11 15.13
CA SER A 439 -9.71 34.20 15.78
C SER A 439 -10.40 32.84 15.86
N ASN A 440 -10.93 32.48 17.03
CA ASN A 440 -11.75 31.26 17.16
C ASN A 440 -13.19 31.43 16.62
N ARG A 441 -13.54 32.59 16.11
CA ARG A 441 -14.85 32.83 15.49
C ARG A 441 -14.96 32.09 14.18
N PRO A 442 -15.93 31.17 13.99
CA PRO A 442 -16.17 30.53 12.71
C PRO A 442 -16.65 31.56 11.68
N LEU A 443 -16.29 31.35 10.42
CA LEU A 443 -16.76 32.13 9.26
C LEU A 443 -18.14 31.64 8.82
N GLY A 444 -18.32 30.31 8.84
CA GLY A 444 -19.57 29.68 8.44
C GLY A 444 -20.61 29.68 9.53
N THR A 445 -21.89 29.76 9.14
CA THR A 445 -23.03 29.56 10.01
C THR A 445 -23.98 28.54 9.40
N ARG A 446 -24.84 27.92 10.25
CA ARG A 446 -25.89 27.01 9.75
C ARG A 446 -26.97 27.71 8.88
N PHE A 447 -26.94 29.01 8.80
CA PHE A 447 -27.86 29.80 7.97
C PHE A 447 -27.24 30.25 6.67
N SER A 448 -25.94 30.02 6.46
CA SER A 448 -25.26 30.35 5.23
C SER A 448 -25.61 29.31 4.17
N GLU A 449 -25.87 29.78 2.95
CA GLU A 449 -26.07 28.93 1.78
C GLU A 449 -24.75 28.82 1.03
N TYR A 450 -24.34 27.59 0.77
CA TYR A 450 -23.11 27.26 0.05
C TYR A 450 -23.42 26.38 -1.17
N SER A 451 -22.48 26.36 -2.13
CA SER A 451 -22.47 25.36 -3.17
C SER A 451 -22.44 23.94 -2.61
N GLU A 452 -22.84 22.95 -3.40
CA GLU A 452 -22.81 21.54 -3.01
C GLU A 452 -21.38 21.10 -2.63
N GLU A 453 -20.34 21.58 -3.35
CA GLU A 453 -18.95 21.29 -3.06
C GLU A 453 -18.56 21.81 -1.67
N THR A 454 -18.77 23.08 -1.41
CA THR A 454 -18.43 23.69 -0.10
C THR A 454 -19.21 23.08 1.05
N ALA A 455 -20.51 22.84 0.89
CA ALA A 455 -21.32 22.20 1.91
C ALA A 455 -20.83 20.79 2.23
N SER A 456 -20.42 20.01 1.20
CA SER A 456 -19.86 18.66 1.36
C SER A 456 -18.52 18.68 2.09
N GLU A 457 -17.61 19.62 1.73
CA GLU A 457 -16.31 19.72 2.38
C GLU A 457 -16.40 20.17 3.86
N LEU A 458 -17.27 21.11 4.17
CA LEU A 458 -17.54 21.51 5.55
C LEU A 458 -18.16 20.36 6.36
N ALA A 459 -19.03 19.55 5.75
CA ALA A 459 -19.63 18.39 6.41
C ALA A 459 -18.58 17.30 6.75
N ILE A 460 -17.54 17.16 5.95
CA ILE A 460 -16.43 16.21 6.21
C ILE A 460 -15.63 16.62 7.46
N VAL A 461 -15.22 17.88 7.55
CA VAL A 461 -14.45 18.33 8.74
C VAL A 461 -15.32 18.28 10.00
N GLN A 462 -16.63 18.53 9.89
CA GLN A 462 -17.56 18.34 10.99
C GLN A 462 -17.69 16.87 11.38
N ALA A 463 -17.72 15.94 10.40
CA ALA A 463 -17.74 14.51 10.68
C ALA A 463 -16.45 14.04 11.37
N ALA A 464 -15.30 14.63 11.03
CA ALA A 464 -14.04 14.36 11.72
C ALA A 464 -14.06 14.86 13.18
N ALA A 465 -14.61 16.03 13.44
CA ALA A 465 -14.79 16.53 14.79
C ALA A 465 -15.74 15.65 15.63
N ASP A 466 -16.83 15.17 15.03
CA ASP A 466 -17.74 14.21 15.66
C ASP A 466 -17.02 12.88 15.97
N ALA A 467 -16.21 12.40 15.03
CA ALA A 467 -15.43 11.18 15.21
C ALA A 467 -14.44 11.27 16.37
N HIS A 468 -13.73 12.39 16.51
CA HIS A 468 -12.84 12.63 17.65
C HIS A 468 -13.55 12.53 19.01
N ARG A 469 -14.79 12.98 19.09
CA ARG A 469 -15.59 12.88 20.32
C ARG A 469 -16.03 11.45 20.62
N ILE A 470 -16.26 10.63 19.58
CA ILE A 470 -16.74 9.25 19.73
C ILE A 470 -15.59 8.27 19.90
N TYR A 471 -14.57 8.34 19.04
CA TYR A 471 -13.52 7.33 18.92
C TYR A 471 -12.16 7.78 19.48
N GLY A 472 -12.02 9.05 19.85
CA GLY A 472 -10.76 9.66 20.31
C GLY A 472 -9.93 10.24 19.18
N LEU A 473 -8.95 11.08 19.55
CA LEU A 473 -8.14 11.87 18.58
C LEU A 473 -7.34 11.01 17.58
N ALA A 474 -6.96 9.80 17.96
CA ALA A 474 -6.17 8.92 17.14
C ALA A 474 -6.94 8.34 15.92
N CYS A 475 -8.27 8.45 15.88
CA CYS A 475 -9.06 7.91 14.77
C CYS A 475 -8.83 8.66 13.45
N ILE A 476 -8.56 9.98 13.51
CA ILE A 476 -8.18 10.83 12.37
C ILE A 476 -7.11 11.80 12.85
N SER A 477 -5.87 11.64 12.40
CA SER A 477 -4.76 12.51 12.82
C SER A 477 -4.12 13.28 11.67
N HIS A 478 -4.46 12.98 10.41
CA HIS A 478 -3.84 13.57 9.23
C HIS A 478 -4.88 14.02 8.21
N TYR A 479 -4.66 15.19 7.63
CA TYR A 479 -5.36 15.69 6.46
C TYR A 479 -4.35 15.95 5.36
N ILE A 480 -4.28 15.07 4.37
CA ILE A 480 -3.33 15.11 3.27
C ILE A 480 -3.86 16.04 2.18
N ILE A 481 -3.00 16.92 1.72
CA ILE A 481 -3.29 17.92 0.68
C ILE A 481 -2.62 17.48 -0.59
N SER A 482 -3.37 16.89 -1.51
CA SER A 482 -2.85 16.55 -2.85
C SER A 482 -2.53 17.81 -3.63
N LYS A 483 -1.43 17.79 -4.39
CA LYS A 483 -0.96 18.91 -5.19
C LYS A 483 -0.73 20.17 -4.32
N ALA A 484 0.01 20.01 -3.23
CA ALA A 484 0.42 21.14 -2.40
C ALA A 484 1.56 21.90 -3.10
N GLU A 485 1.34 23.17 -3.43
CA GLU A 485 2.27 24.00 -4.18
C GLU A 485 2.72 25.25 -3.39
N SER A 486 2.05 25.52 -2.26
CA SER A 486 2.22 26.79 -1.52
C SER A 486 1.97 26.64 -0.02
N VAL A 487 2.33 27.66 0.74
CA VAL A 487 2.03 27.78 2.18
C VAL A 487 0.52 27.98 2.41
N SER A 488 -0.13 28.73 1.53
CA SER A 488 -1.57 28.97 1.64
C SER A 488 -2.38 27.67 1.58
N ASP A 489 -1.96 26.66 0.81
CA ASP A 489 -2.65 25.35 0.75
C ASP A 489 -2.73 24.67 2.12
N LEU A 490 -1.68 24.77 2.94
CA LEU A 490 -1.67 24.23 4.31
C LEU A 490 -2.54 25.09 5.25
N LEU A 491 -2.50 26.40 5.12
CA LEU A 491 -3.30 27.30 5.93
C LEU A 491 -4.79 27.24 5.61
N GLU A 492 -5.16 26.99 4.36
CA GLU A 492 -6.54 26.75 3.93
C GLU A 492 -7.12 25.55 4.65
N VAL A 493 -6.40 24.44 4.74
CA VAL A 493 -6.83 23.27 5.51
C VAL A 493 -6.96 23.60 6.99
N ASN A 494 -6.00 24.34 7.57
CA ASN A 494 -6.12 24.76 8.97
C ASN A 494 -7.36 25.66 9.20
N LEU A 495 -7.72 26.52 8.24
CA LEU A 495 -8.95 27.31 8.27
C LEU A 495 -10.20 26.42 8.23
N LEU A 496 -10.24 25.41 7.36
CA LEU A 496 -11.35 24.46 7.33
C LEU A 496 -11.45 23.66 8.63
N LEU A 497 -10.35 23.26 9.22
CA LEU A 497 -10.31 22.59 10.53
C LEU A 497 -10.83 23.52 11.65
N LYS A 498 -10.56 24.82 11.56
CA LYS A 498 -11.08 25.82 12.50
C LYS A 498 -12.61 25.86 12.47
N GLU A 499 -13.23 25.77 11.32
CA GLU A 499 -14.70 25.80 11.17
C GLU A 499 -15.40 24.65 11.93
N ALA A 500 -14.71 23.53 12.16
CA ALA A 500 -15.20 22.39 12.97
C ALA A 500 -14.64 22.35 14.40
N GLY A 501 -13.88 23.38 14.83
CA GLY A 501 -13.27 23.43 16.14
C GLY A 501 -12.07 22.50 16.34
N LEU A 502 -11.49 21.98 15.24
CA LEU A 502 -10.30 21.13 15.23
C LEU A 502 -9.01 21.93 15.19
N TRP A 503 -9.08 23.21 14.88
CA TRP A 503 -8.04 24.21 15.12
C TRP A 503 -8.53 25.17 16.21
N ARG A 504 -7.67 25.46 17.17
CA ARG A 504 -7.91 26.44 18.24
C ARG A 504 -6.76 27.44 18.28
N THR A 505 -7.10 28.70 18.23
CA THR A 505 -6.15 29.81 18.35
C THR A 505 -5.49 29.78 19.73
N GLY A 506 -4.21 30.08 19.77
CA GLY A 506 -3.50 30.27 21.02
C GLY A 506 -4.09 31.44 21.83
N LYS A 507 -4.07 31.31 23.14
CA LYS A 507 -4.57 32.33 24.05
C LYS A 507 -3.57 32.56 25.17
N ASP A 508 -3.28 33.82 25.42
CA ASP A 508 -2.27 34.23 26.38
C ASP A 508 -0.89 33.63 26.00
N ASP A 509 -0.27 32.85 26.87
CA ASP A 509 1.00 32.15 26.60
C ASP A 509 0.82 30.75 26.01
N ALA A 510 -0.44 30.27 25.83
CA ALA A 510 -0.69 28.96 25.28
C ALA A 510 -0.61 28.98 23.74
N PRO A 511 0.11 28.03 23.10
CA PRO A 511 0.20 27.95 21.64
C PRO A 511 -1.16 27.61 21.02
N ALA A 512 -1.30 27.87 19.72
CA ALA A 512 -2.40 27.35 18.93
C ALA A 512 -2.36 25.81 18.92
N GLN A 513 -3.50 25.16 18.79
CA GLN A 513 -3.64 23.71 18.76
C GLN A 513 -4.37 23.25 17.50
N ALA A 514 -3.85 22.22 16.85
CA ALA A 514 -4.50 21.55 15.74
C ALA A 514 -4.65 20.06 16.05
N ALA A 515 -5.88 19.61 16.15
CA ALA A 515 -6.22 18.22 16.46
C ALA A 515 -5.88 17.27 15.29
N ILE A 516 -5.86 17.79 14.07
CA ILE A 516 -5.50 17.08 12.84
C ILE A 516 -4.34 17.83 12.19
N MET A 517 -3.35 17.09 11.70
CA MET A 517 -2.18 17.61 11.02
C MET A 517 -2.48 17.86 9.55
N ALA A 518 -2.27 19.08 9.06
CA ALA A 518 -2.20 19.36 7.64
C ALA A 518 -0.88 18.77 7.09
N VAL A 519 -0.98 17.87 6.13
CA VAL A 519 0.14 17.14 5.53
C VAL A 519 0.22 17.47 4.05
N PRO A 520 1.21 18.24 3.58
CA PRO A 520 1.36 18.53 2.17
C PRO A 520 1.85 17.29 1.43
N LEU A 521 1.29 17.02 0.26
CA LEU A 521 1.77 16.04 -0.70
C LEU A 521 2.36 16.80 -1.91
N PHE A 522 3.67 16.70 -2.07
CA PHE A 522 4.41 17.23 -3.21
C PHE A 522 4.48 16.18 -4.32
N GLU A 523 3.87 16.44 -5.46
CA GLU A 523 3.58 15.43 -6.48
C GLU A 523 4.43 15.57 -7.75
N THR A 524 4.67 16.79 -8.24
CA THR A 524 5.47 17.04 -9.45
C THR A 524 6.95 17.22 -9.12
N ILE A 525 7.79 17.22 -10.17
CA ILE A 525 9.23 17.52 -9.99
C ILE A 525 9.40 18.92 -9.40
N ALA A 526 8.64 19.90 -9.90
CA ALA A 526 8.69 21.28 -9.41
C ALA A 526 8.25 21.42 -7.95
N ASP A 527 7.20 20.70 -7.54
CA ASP A 527 6.73 20.70 -6.15
C ASP A 527 7.78 20.11 -5.21
N LEU A 528 8.44 19.02 -5.63
CA LEU A 528 9.52 18.39 -4.86
C LEU A 528 10.71 19.34 -4.68
N GLU A 529 11.05 20.11 -5.70
CA GLU A 529 12.11 21.15 -5.62
C GLU A 529 11.71 22.31 -4.70
N ALA A 530 10.43 22.69 -4.68
CA ALA A 530 9.91 23.78 -3.86
C ALA A 530 9.65 23.36 -2.40
N ALA A 531 9.47 22.08 -2.11
CA ALA A 531 9.06 21.55 -0.80
C ALA A 531 9.89 22.07 0.39
N PRO A 532 11.24 22.14 0.34
CA PRO A 532 12.01 22.66 1.47
C PRO A 532 11.73 24.12 1.77
N SER A 533 11.51 24.96 0.76
CA SER A 533 11.23 26.38 0.91
C SER A 533 9.82 26.64 1.46
N ILE A 534 8.84 25.87 0.97
CA ILE A 534 7.45 25.91 1.47
C ILE A 534 7.41 25.51 2.94
N MET A 535 8.05 24.40 3.31
CA MET A 535 8.07 23.95 4.70
C MET A 535 8.82 24.90 5.63
N ALA A 536 9.93 25.50 5.15
CA ALA A 536 10.65 26.50 5.94
C ALA A 536 9.79 27.76 6.19
N ALA A 537 9.06 28.23 5.18
CA ALA A 537 8.16 29.36 5.31
C ALA A 537 6.96 29.01 6.24
N TYR A 538 6.39 27.83 6.13
CA TYR A 538 5.30 27.33 6.99
C TYR A 538 5.74 27.27 8.45
N PHE A 539 6.89 26.67 8.77
CA PHE A 539 7.45 26.64 10.13
C PHE A 539 7.86 28.00 10.66
N GLY A 540 8.15 28.95 9.79
CA GLY A 540 8.45 30.34 10.15
C GLY A 540 7.25 31.13 10.67
N LEU A 541 6.02 30.61 10.52
CA LEU A 541 4.81 31.26 11.04
C LEU A 541 4.69 30.99 12.55
N PRO A 542 4.60 32.02 13.40
CA PRO A 542 4.61 31.85 14.86
C PRO A 542 3.51 30.90 15.39
N GLU A 543 2.31 31.00 14.85
CA GLU A 543 1.19 30.13 15.20
C GLU A 543 1.43 28.67 14.83
N ILE A 544 2.10 28.41 13.73
CA ILE A 544 2.45 27.06 13.27
C ILE A 544 3.62 26.49 14.06
N ALA A 545 4.65 27.29 14.31
CA ALA A 545 5.80 26.87 15.14
C ALA A 545 5.35 26.37 16.52
N GLY A 546 4.35 27.02 17.13
CA GLY A 546 3.76 26.58 18.39
C GLY A 546 3.11 25.21 18.29
N VAL A 547 2.24 25.01 17.28
CA VAL A 547 1.52 23.74 17.04
C VAL A 547 2.49 22.59 16.75
N VAL A 548 3.49 22.83 15.94
CA VAL A 548 4.47 21.82 15.52
C VAL A 548 5.35 21.39 16.69
N ARG A 549 5.79 22.35 17.53
CA ARG A 549 6.58 22.08 18.73
C ARG A 549 5.79 21.27 19.76
N GLU A 550 4.52 21.62 20.01
CA GLU A 550 3.66 20.86 20.94
C GLU A 550 3.45 19.43 20.46
N ARG A 551 3.26 19.24 19.14
CA ARG A 551 3.08 17.92 18.52
C ARG A 551 4.38 17.09 18.49
N GLY A 552 5.53 17.75 18.44
CA GLY A 552 6.87 17.15 18.40
C GLY A 552 7.26 16.54 17.06
N HIS A 553 6.40 16.57 16.05
CA HIS A 553 6.68 16.10 14.69
C HIS A 553 5.78 16.76 13.65
N GLN A 554 6.22 16.74 12.40
CA GLN A 554 5.41 17.10 11.24
C GLN A 554 5.64 16.07 10.13
N GLU A 555 4.60 15.76 9.41
CA GLU A 555 4.64 14.86 8.26
C GLU A 555 4.64 15.63 6.95
N VAL A 556 5.39 15.13 5.99
CA VAL A 556 5.38 15.56 4.58
C VAL A 556 5.23 14.30 3.73
N MET A 557 4.28 14.31 2.81
CA MET A 557 4.11 13.26 1.84
C MET A 557 4.81 13.61 0.53
N ILE A 558 5.51 12.64 -0.06
CA ILE A 558 6.22 12.76 -1.32
C ILE A 558 5.64 11.78 -2.33
N GLY A 559 5.31 12.30 -3.53
CA GLY A 559 4.55 11.59 -4.56
C GLY A 559 5.45 10.94 -5.61
N TYR A 560 5.35 9.62 -5.75
CA TYR A 560 6.13 8.82 -6.68
C TYR A 560 5.48 8.70 -8.07
N SER A 561 4.16 8.61 -8.11
CA SER A 561 3.44 8.27 -9.34
C SER A 561 3.33 9.46 -10.30
N ASP A 562 2.97 10.63 -9.79
CA ASP A 562 2.80 11.82 -10.60
C ASP A 562 4.15 12.41 -11.02
N SER A 563 5.16 12.41 -10.13
CA SER A 563 6.54 12.78 -10.51
C SER A 563 7.14 11.86 -11.57
N ASN A 564 6.83 10.55 -11.52
CA ASN A 564 7.25 9.60 -12.55
C ASN A 564 6.56 9.89 -13.90
N LYS A 565 5.26 10.20 -13.88
CA LYS A 565 4.53 10.60 -15.09
C LYS A 565 5.10 11.90 -15.68
N ASP A 566 5.46 12.86 -14.85
CA ASP A 566 6.00 14.16 -15.23
C ASP A 566 7.42 14.07 -15.83
N GLY A 567 8.34 13.38 -15.14
CA GLY A 567 9.76 13.42 -15.48
C GLY A 567 10.42 12.07 -15.82
N GLY A 568 9.68 10.96 -15.81
CA GLY A 568 10.24 9.61 -15.96
C GLY A 568 10.86 9.08 -14.67
N TYR A 569 11.23 7.79 -14.69
CA TYR A 569 11.64 7.04 -13.51
C TYR A 569 12.86 7.62 -12.78
N MET A 570 13.95 7.85 -13.51
CA MET A 570 15.20 8.30 -12.90
C MET A 570 15.05 9.70 -12.27
N THR A 571 14.46 10.63 -12.99
CA THR A 571 14.26 12.00 -12.52
C THR A 571 13.35 12.02 -11.29
N SER A 572 12.24 11.28 -11.32
CA SER A 572 11.35 11.15 -10.18
C SER A 572 12.08 10.61 -8.95
N THR A 573 12.79 9.47 -9.10
CA THR A 573 13.51 8.83 -7.99
C THR A 573 14.59 9.74 -7.43
N TRP A 574 15.33 10.46 -8.28
CA TRP A 574 16.34 11.40 -7.87
C TRP A 574 15.77 12.64 -7.19
N SER A 575 14.71 13.23 -7.72
CA SER A 575 14.06 14.40 -7.12
C SER A 575 13.46 14.08 -5.75
N LEU A 576 12.89 12.88 -5.58
CA LEU A 576 12.42 12.40 -4.27
C LEU A 576 13.56 12.28 -3.26
N TYR A 577 14.71 11.72 -3.69
CA TYR A 577 15.89 11.62 -2.84
C TYR A 577 16.41 13.00 -2.42
N GLN A 578 16.53 13.91 -3.36
CA GLN A 578 17.01 15.28 -3.12
C GLN A 578 16.04 16.08 -2.25
N ALA A 579 14.74 16.00 -2.50
CA ALA A 579 13.72 16.65 -1.67
C ALA A 579 13.77 16.14 -0.22
N SER A 580 13.85 14.81 -0.04
CA SER A 580 13.98 14.20 1.29
C SER A 580 15.21 14.69 2.03
N LYS A 581 16.37 14.73 1.34
CA LYS A 581 17.63 15.22 1.89
C LYS A 581 17.56 16.71 2.25
N ALA A 582 16.95 17.53 1.41
CA ALA A 582 16.85 18.98 1.60
C ALA A 582 15.83 19.37 2.68
N LEU A 583 14.82 18.54 2.94
CA LEU A 583 13.87 18.74 4.03
C LEU A 583 14.50 18.53 5.41
N ALA A 584 15.41 17.58 5.57
CA ALA A 584 15.99 17.23 6.88
C ALA A 584 16.53 18.45 7.65
N PRO A 585 17.39 19.32 7.09
CA PRO A 585 17.86 20.50 7.80
C PRO A 585 16.79 21.57 8.05
N VAL A 586 15.69 21.56 7.30
CA VAL A 586 14.53 22.45 7.56
C VAL A 586 13.83 22.04 8.85
N PHE A 587 13.62 20.74 9.03
CA PHE A 587 13.01 20.16 10.23
C PHE A 587 13.92 20.30 11.46
N GLU A 588 15.22 20.12 11.29
CA GLU A 588 16.20 20.34 12.35
C GLU A 588 16.16 21.79 12.87
N ARG A 589 16.15 22.78 11.97
CA ARG A 589 16.01 24.20 12.36
C ARG A 589 14.67 24.51 13.04
N ALA A 590 13.63 23.79 12.71
CA ALA A 590 12.32 23.93 13.33
C ALA A 590 12.17 23.14 14.65
N GLU A 591 13.25 22.46 15.08
CA GLU A 591 13.27 21.63 16.31
C GLU A 591 12.12 20.62 16.36
N THR A 592 11.81 20.01 15.21
CA THR A 592 10.70 19.05 15.09
C THR A 592 11.13 17.78 14.36
N ALA A 593 10.61 16.63 14.79
CA ALA A 593 10.90 15.37 14.13
C ALA A 593 10.24 15.34 12.74
N MET A 594 11.02 14.93 11.75
CA MET A 594 10.52 14.72 10.39
C MET A 594 9.91 13.32 10.27
N GLN A 595 8.74 13.26 9.68
CA GLN A 595 8.15 12.00 9.22
C GLN A 595 7.85 12.09 7.74
N LEU A 596 8.56 11.32 6.93
CA LEU A 596 8.26 11.22 5.52
C LEU A 596 7.17 10.16 5.29
N PHE A 597 6.19 10.55 4.48
CA PHE A 597 5.17 9.65 3.99
C PHE A 597 5.44 9.37 2.51
N HIS A 598 5.93 8.18 2.23
CA HIS A 598 6.28 7.74 0.88
C HIS A 598 5.03 7.25 0.15
N GLY A 599 4.53 8.05 -0.79
CA GLY A 599 3.43 7.70 -1.69
C GLY A 599 3.89 6.73 -2.77
N ARG A 600 4.47 5.58 -2.38
CA ARG A 600 5.00 4.60 -3.33
C ARG A 600 3.90 4.04 -4.22
N GLY A 601 3.99 4.32 -5.49
CA GLY A 601 3.07 3.85 -6.52
C GLY A 601 3.77 3.67 -7.86
N GLY A 602 3.06 3.11 -8.85
CA GLY A 602 3.60 2.83 -10.19
C GLY A 602 4.44 1.55 -10.26
N ALA A 603 4.87 1.20 -11.48
CA ALA A 603 5.58 -0.05 -11.77
C ALA A 603 6.79 -0.29 -10.88
N VAL A 604 7.48 0.77 -10.51
CA VAL A 604 8.71 0.72 -9.72
C VAL A 604 8.45 0.48 -8.23
N GLY A 605 7.39 1.05 -7.67
CA GLY A 605 7.03 0.83 -6.26
C GLY A 605 6.23 -0.45 -6.04
N ARG A 606 5.61 -0.97 -7.09
CA ARG A 606 4.72 -2.14 -7.05
C ARG A 606 5.35 -3.41 -7.64
N GLY A 607 6.42 -3.28 -8.40
CA GLY A 607 6.99 -4.32 -9.22
C GLY A 607 7.77 -5.42 -8.51
N GLY A 608 7.74 -5.51 -7.19
CA GLY A 608 8.44 -6.56 -6.44
C GLY A 608 9.79 -6.13 -5.87
N GLY A 609 10.16 -4.86 -5.95
CA GLY A 609 11.31 -4.31 -5.22
C GLY A 609 11.09 -4.41 -3.71
N SER A 610 12.13 -4.84 -2.98
CA SER A 610 12.08 -5.01 -1.54
C SER A 610 11.79 -3.69 -0.83
N SER A 611 10.80 -3.68 0.07
CA SER A 611 10.58 -2.54 0.97
C SER A 611 11.78 -2.31 1.88
N PHE A 612 12.47 -3.38 2.25
CA PHE A 612 13.68 -3.36 3.06
C PHE A 612 14.78 -2.56 2.36
N ALA A 613 15.16 -2.93 1.15
CA ALA A 613 16.18 -2.22 0.36
C ALA A 613 15.80 -0.76 0.07
N ALA A 614 14.53 -0.50 -0.19
CA ALA A 614 14.04 0.85 -0.48
C ALA A 614 14.07 1.79 0.73
N ILE A 615 13.84 1.29 1.93
CA ILE A 615 13.95 2.08 3.17
C ILE A 615 15.43 2.37 3.46
N GLN A 616 16.32 1.38 3.29
CA GLN A 616 17.76 1.58 3.47
C GLN A 616 18.40 2.50 2.42
N ALA A 617 17.79 2.64 1.26
CA ALA A 617 18.24 3.53 0.19
C ALA A 617 17.87 5.01 0.43
N GLN A 618 17.14 5.34 1.50
CA GLN A 618 16.79 6.71 1.81
C GLN A 618 18.03 7.54 2.24
N PRO A 619 18.02 8.87 2.02
CA PRO A 619 19.10 9.71 2.49
C PRO A 619 19.28 9.60 4.01
N LYS A 620 20.51 9.64 4.48
CA LYS A 620 20.78 9.60 5.91
C LYS A 620 20.10 10.76 6.64
N GLY A 621 19.55 10.48 7.82
CA GLY A 621 18.83 11.46 8.64
C GLY A 621 17.39 11.71 8.22
N THR A 622 16.90 11.04 7.16
CA THR A 622 15.49 11.15 6.73
C THR A 622 14.60 10.07 7.31
N VAL A 623 15.19 8.95 7.74
CA VAL A 623 14.53 7.89 8.50
C VAL A 623 15.10 7.88 9.91
N GLN A 624 14.33 8.36 10.87
CA GLN A 624 14.74 8.50 12.28
C GLN A 624 13.75 7.70 13.16
N GLY A 625 13.63 6.42 12.90
CA GLY A 625 12.62 5.55 13.52
C GLY A 625 11.19 5.82 13.03
N ARG A 626 10.99 6.80 12.13
CA ARG A 626 9.66 7.23 11.69
C ARG A 626 9.54 7.14 10.18
N ILE A 627 8.55 6.40 9.71
CA ILE A 627 8.26 6.26 8.28
C ILE A 627 6.81 5.88 8.06
N ARG A 628 6.17 6.47 7.05
CA ARG A 628 4.88 6.00 6.52
C ARG A 628 5.03 5.63 5.06
N ILE A 629 4.38 4.55 4.66
CA ILE A 629 4.46 4.04 3.29
C ILE A 629 3.07 3.64 2.84
N THR A 630 2.62 4.12 1.67
CA THR A 630 1.39 3.61 1.05
C THR A 630 1.59 2.18 0.58
N GLU A 631 0.64 1.33 0.93
CA GLU A 631 0.48 0.00 0.36
C GLU A 631 -0.80 -0.01 -0.49
N GLN A 632 -0.68 -0.35 -1.75
CA GLN A 632 -1.76 -0.16 -2.72
C GLN A 632 -2.18 -1.50 -3.34
N GLY A 633 -3.47 -1.67 -3.51
CA GLY A 633 -4.09 -2.70 -4.34
C GLY A 633 -3.54 -4.11 -4.16
N GLU A 634 -2.97 -4.63 -5.22
CA GLU A 634 -2.38 -5.97 -5.27
C GLU A 634 -1.18 -6.17 -4.32
N VAL A 635 -0.48 -5.09 -3.96
CA VAL A 635 0.64 -5.12 -3.00
C VAL A 635 0.13 -5.49 -1.61
N ILE A 636 -1.04 -4.98 -1.21
CA ILE A 636 -1.69 -5.36 0.06
C ILE A 636 -1.91 -6.87 0.11
N ALA A 637 -2.45 -7.43 -0.97
CA ALA A 637 -2.71 -8.87 -1.03
C ALA A 637 -1.42 -9.71 -1.10
N ALA A 638 -0.37 -9.20 -1.74
CA ALA A 638 0.92 -9.88 -1.81
C ALA A 638 1.68 -9.87 -0.48
N LYS A 639 1.64 -8.73 0.25
CA LYS A 639 2.37 -8.55 1.51
C LYS A 639 1.59 -8.98 2.75
N PHE A 640 0.26 -8.86 2.71
CA PHE A 640 -0.61 -9.04 3.87
C PHE A 640 -1.76 -10.02 3.61
N GLY A 641 -1.65 -10.85 2.57
CA GLY A 641 -2.69 -11.82 2.20
C GLY A 641 -2.81 -13.01 3.16
N THR A 642 -1.71 -13.37 3.85
CA THR A 642 -1.68 -14.41 4.87
C THR A 642 -0.88 -13.92 6.08
N ARG A 643 -1.07 -14.57 7.25
CA ARG A 643 -0.43 -14.17 8.50
C ARG A 643 1.09 -14.28 8.46
N ASP A 644 1.62 -15.35 7.87
CA ASP A 644 3.06 -15.59 7.81
C ASP A 644 3.75 -14.58 6.89
N VAL A 645 3.18 -14.33 5.72
CA VAL A 645 3.70 -13.33 4.78
C VAL A 645 3.62 -11.93 5.37
N ALA A 646 2.53 -11.61 6.09
CA ALA A 646 2.39 -10.32 6.77
C ALA A 646 3.44 -10.15 7.87
N MET A 647 3.67 -11.20 8.68
CA MET A 647 4.70 -11.18 9.74
C MET A 647 6.07 -10.87 9.15
N THR A 648 6.48 -11.57 8.10
CA THR A 648 7.77 -11.36 7.42
C THR A 648 7.90 -9.94 6.86
N ASN A 649 6.87 -9.42 6.17
CA ASN A 649 6.94 -8.08 5.60
C ASN A 649 6.94 -6.96 6.63
N LEU A 650 6.18 -7.10 7.73
CA LEU A 650 6.16 -6.13 8.82
C LEU A 650 7.49 -6.13 9.59
N GLU A 651 8.07 -7.31 9.79
CA GLU A 651 9.38 -7.45 10.41
C GLU A 651 10.48 -6.83 9.53
N ALA A 652 10.48 -7.10 8.23
CA ALA A 652 11.40 -6.50 7.27
C ALA A 652 11.32 -4.96 7.22
N MET A 653 10.10 -4.41 7.31
CA MET A 653 9.92 -2.95 7.38
C MET A 653 10.51 -2.37 8.67
N THR A 654 10.34 -3.06 9.78
CA THR A 654 10.89 -2.65 11.08
C THR A 654 12.41 -2.71 11.09
N SER A 655 13.00 -3.84 10.66
CA SER A 655 14.46 -4.03 10.56
C SER A 655 15.11 -3.00 9.65
N ALA A 656 14.52 -2.77 8.47
CA ALA A 656 15.00 -1.74 7.55
C ALA A 656 14.98 -0.34 8.16
N THR A 657 13.93 -0.02 8.93
CA THR A 657 13.83 1.28 9.62
C THR A 657 14.88 1.42 10.71
N LEU A 658 15.16 0.37 11.48
CA LEU A 658 16.24 0.34 12.49
C LEU A 658 17.60 0.59 11.83
N LEU A 659 17.91 -0.16 10.77
CA LEU A 659 19.18 -0.06 10.04
C LEU A 659 19.33 1.32 9.38
N ALA A 660 18.32 1.80 8.64
CA ALA A 660 18.36 3.11 8.00
C ALA A 660 18.54 4.28 8.99
N SER A 661 18.04 4.10 10.22
CA SER A 661 18.14 5.14 11.26
C SER A 661 19.49 5.14 12.00
N LEU A 662 20.04 3.97 12.30
CA LEU A 662 21.17 3.82 13.22
C LEU A 662 22.49 3.45 12.53
N GLU A 663 22.45 2.74 11.39
CA GLU A 663 23.66 2.28 10.73
C GLU A 663 24.48 3.45 10.18
N PRO A 664 25.81 3.43 10.32
CA PRO A 664 26.68 4.44 9.72
C PRO A 664 26.55 4.46 8.19
N GLN A 665 26.74 5.62 7.58
CA GLN A 665 26.68 5.75 6.13
C GLN A 665 27.83 4.96 5.46
N GLY A 666 27.51 4.13 4.45
CA GLY A 666 28.49 3.29 3.77
C GLY A 666 29.41 4.02 2.76
N ILE A 667 29.16 5.32 2.48
CA ILE A 667 29.95 6.13 1.55
C ILE A 667 30.53 7.35 2.25
N SER A 668 31.73 7.80 1.81
CA SER A 668 32.35 9.00 2.33
C SER A 668 31.62 10.28 1.86
N ASP A 669 31.74 11.37 2.61
CA ASP A 669 31.18 12.68 2.21
C ASP A 669 31.69 13.15 0.84
N ARG A 670 32.97 12.84 0.52
CA ARG A 670 33.56 13.15 -0.77
C ARG A 670 32.89 12.37 -1.89
N ASP A 671 32.63 11.08 -1.69
CA ASP A 671 31.97 10.24 -2.69
C ASP A 671 30.52 10.63 -2.79
N ALA A 672 29.85 10.94 -1.70
CA ALA A 672 28.48 11.46 -1.69
C ALA A 672 28.33 12.73 -2.54
N ALA A 673 29.29 13.65 -2.47
CA ALA A 673 29.28 14.86 -3.30
C ALA A 673 29.52 14.56 -4.79
N ARG A 674 30.47 13.67 -5.11
CA ARG A 674 30.74 13.24 -6.49
C ARG A 674 29.53 12.51 -7.09
N PHE A 675 28.93 11.62 -6.32
CA PHE A 675 27.77 10.83 -6.74
C PHE A 675 26.53 11.72 -6.95
N THR A 676 26.34 12.71 -6.08
CA THR A 676 25.27 13.71 -6.24
C THR A 676 25.44 14.46 -7.57
N ALA A 677 26.63 14.99 -7.86
CA ALA A 677 26.89 15.72 -9.11
C ALA A 677 26.66 14.84 -10.36
N ALA A 678 27.11 13.58 -10.30
CA ALA A 678 26.88 12.63 -11.40
C ALA A 678 25.39 12.31 -11.60
N MET A 679 24.63 12.16 -10.51
CA MET A 679 23.20 11.92 -10.58
C MET A 679 22.42 13.14 -11.10
N ASP A 680 22.83 14.36 -10.78
CA ASP A 680 22.23 15.57 -11.34
C ASP A 680 22.37 15.60 -12.87
N GLU A 681 23.55 15.21 -13.40
CA GLU A 681 23.78 15.10 -14.86
C GLU A 681 22.92 14.00 -15.48
N LEU A 682 22.92 12.80 -14.88
CA LEU A 682 22.13 11.66 -15.36
C LEU A 682 20.63 11.96 -15.34
N SER A 683 20.13 12.52 -14.24
CA SER A 683 18.72 12.89 -14.07
C SER A 683 18.29 13.93 -15.11
N LYS A 684 19.09 14.98 -15.31
CA LYS A 684 18.82 16.02 -16.31
C LYS A 684 18.74 15.47 -17.73
N SER A 685 19.66 14.58 -18.07
CA SER A 685 19.68 13.93 -19.39
C SER A 685 18.44 13.02 -19.56
N ALA A 686 18.12 12.22 -18.55
CA ALA A 686 16.94 11.34 -18.54
C ALA A 686 15.63 12.13 -18.64
N PHE A 687 15.51 13.24 -17.89
CA PHE A 687 14.37 14.15 -17.94
C PHE A 687 14.14 14.71 -19.34
N SER A 688 15.22 15.25 -19.94
CA SER A 688 15.14 15.81 -21.28
C SER A 688 14.67 14.77 -22.31
N ALA A 689 15.24 13.58 -22.29
CA ALA A 689 14.88 12.50 -23.20
C ALA A 689 13.43 12.02 -23.01
N TYR A 690 12.99 11.88 -21.77
CA TYR A 690 11.61 11.49 -21.47
C TYR A 690 10.59 12.55 -21.91
N ARG A 691 10.82 13.82 -21.56
CA ARG A 691 9.95 14.92 -21.94
C ARG A 691 9.87 15.14 -23.45
N ASP A 692 11.00 14.99 -24.14
CA ASP A 692 11.04 15.10 -25.61
C ASP A 692 10.19 14.01 -26.28
N LEU A 693 10.22 12.78 -25.80
CA LEU A 693 9.36 11.71 -26.33
C LEU A 693 7.89 11.95 -25.98
N VAL A 694 7.58 12.08 -24.68
CA VAL A 694 6.21 11.99 -24.18
C VAL A 694 5.41 13.27 -24.43
N TYR A 695 6.04 14.44 -24.26
CA TYR A 695 5.40 15.73 -24.35
C TYR A 695 5.81 16.56 -25.56
N GLY A 696 7.00 16.28 -26.12
CA GLY A 696 7.55 17.02 -27.26
C GLY A 696 7.27 16.38 -28.62
N THR A 697 6.96 15.07 -28.68
CA THR A 697 6.74 14.37 -29.96
C THR A 697 5.30 14.53 -30.44
N GLU A 698 5.14 15.10 -31.63
CA GLU A 698 3.82 15.20 -32.29
C GLU A 698 3.24 13.80 -32.54
N GLY A 699 1.95 13.63 -32.24
CA GLY A 699 1.26 12.34 -32.39
C GLY A 699 1.49 11.34 -31.27
N PHE A 700 2.38 11.60 -30.29
CA PHE A 700 2.63 10.65 -29.20
C PHE A 700 1.40 10.36 -28.35
N LYS A 701 0.57 11.34 -28.10
CA LYS A 701 -0.67 11.18 -27.34
C LYS A 701 -1.65 10.22 -28.03
N GLU A 702 -1.82 10.36 -29.33
CA GLU A 702 -2.67 9.51 -30.17
C GLU A 702 -2.07 8.09 -30.23
N PHE A 703 -0.77 7.98 -30.45
CA PHE A 703 -0.03 6.73 -30.41
C PHE A 703 -0.27 5.99 -29.10
N PHE A 704 -0.08 6.64 -27.96
CA PHE A 704 -0.32 6.06 -26.64
C PHE A 704 -1.75 5.53 -26.50
N ARG A 705 -2.74 6.34 -26.87
CA ARG A 705 -4.15 6.00 -26.72
C ARG A 705 -4.60 4.87 -27.64
N GLN A 706 -3.96 4.71 -28.78
CA GLN A 706 -4.27 3.65 -29.73
C GLN A 706 -3.46 2.38 -29.50
N LEU A 707 -2.19 2.50 -29.15
CA LEU A 707 -1.32 1.34 -28.86
C LEU A 707 -1.79 0.62 -27.59
N THR A 708 -2.18 1.35 -26.55
CA THR A 708 -2.49 0.77 -25.25
C THR A 708 -4.01 0.63 -25.01
N PRO A 709 -4.43 -0.25 -24.09
CA PRO A 709 -5.84 -0.39 -23.72
C PRO A 709 -6.34 0.70 -22.74
N ILE A 710 -5.81 1.92 -22.77
CA ILE A 710 -6.20 3.00 -21.84
C ILE A 710 -7.70 3.32 -21.89
N GLN A 711 -8.32 3.21 -23.06
CA GLN A 711 -9.74 3.46 -23.24
C GLN A 711 -10.58 2.36 -22.60
N GLU A 712 -10.17 1.11 -22.77
CA GLU A 712 -10.80 -0.07 -22.24
C GLU A 712 -10.62 -0.17 -20.72
N ILE A 713 -9.45 0.23 -20.20
CA ILE A 713 -9.17 0.31 -18.76
C ILE A 713 -10.14 1.26 -18.05
N SER A 714 -10.55 2.35 -18.71
CA SER A 714 -11.50 3.31 -18.14
C SER A 714 -12.89 2.69 -17.87
N GLY A 715 -13.24 1.63 -18.58
CA GLY A 715 -14.46 0.86 -18.42
C GLY A 715 -14.42 -0.21 -17.32
N LEU A 716 -13.22 -0.57 -16.84
CA LEU A 716 -13.05 -1.59 -15.81
C LEU A 716 -13.62 -1.14 -14.46
N LYS A 717 -14.31 -2.07 -13.79
CA LYS A 717 -14.91 -1.85 -12.47
C LYS A 717 -13.93 -2.25 -11.35
N ILE A 718 -12.74 -1.64 -11.38
CA ILE A 718 -11.65 -1.98 -10.47
C ILE A 718 -11.89 -1.41 -9.07
N GLY A 719 -12.38 -0.16 -8.98
CA GLY A 719 -12.62 0.54 -7.73
C GLY A 719 -13.82 1.49 -7.79
N SER A 720 -14.12 2.14 -6.67
CA SER A 720 -15.19 3.15 -6.57
C SER A 720 -14.86 4.42 -7.34
N ARG A 721 -13.58 4.74 -7.47
CA ARG A 721 -13.04 5.97 -8.04
C ARG A 721 -13.22 6.05 -9.56
N PRO A 722 -13.56 7.21 -10.15
CA PRO A 722 -13.53 7.41 -11.60
C PRO A 722 -12.12 7.27 -12.18
N ALA A 723 -12.00 6.73 -13.38
CA ALA A 723 -10.71 6.53 -14.06
C ALA A 723 -10.00 7.85 -14.48
N SER A 724 -10.75 8.94 -14.67
CA SER A 724 -10.22 10.26 -15.05
C SER A 724 -10.83 11.35 -14.17
N ARG A 725 -10.05 12.37 -13.85
CA ARG A 725 -10.50 13.58 -13.12
C ARG A 725 -11.36 14.48 -14.01
N THR A 726 -11.03 14.56 -15.29
CA THR A 726 -11.68 15.43 -16.29
C THR A 726 -11.98 14.66 -17.58
N LYS A 727 -12.74 15.26 -18.50
CA LYS A 727 -12.96 14.73 -19.85
C LYS A 727 -11.80 15.07 -20.83
N SER A 728 -10.73 15.62 -20.34
CA SER A 728 -9.54 15.96 -21.13
C SER A 728 -8.86 14.71 -21.72
N THR A 729 -8.24 14.89 -22.87
CA THR A 729 -7.40 13.85 -23.50
C THR A 729 -5.90 14.09 -23.28
N ARG A 730 -5.51 15.13 -22.58
CA ARG A 730 -4.11 15.48 -22.32
C ARG A 730 -3.48 14.45 -21.37
N ILE A 731 -2.17 14.19 -21.53
CA ILE A 731 -1.42 13.25 -20.70
C ILE A 731 -1.31 13.78 -19.26
N GLU A 732 -1.13 15.10 -19.11
CA GLU A 732 -1.02 15.75 -17.80
C GLU A 732 -2.26 15.53 -16.93
N ASP A 733 -3.44 15.49 -17.54
CA ASP A 733 -4.72 15.34 -16.85
C ASP A 733 -5.08 13.86 -16.56
N LEU A 734 -4.31 12.92 -17.11
CA LEU A 734 -4.45 11.50 -16.78
C LEU A 734 -3.97 11.25 -15.35
N ARG A 735 -4.67 10.36 -14.67
CA ARG A 735 -4.16 9.81 -13.41
C ARG A 735 -2.91 8.96 -13.67
N ALA A 736 -1.95 9.01 -12.77
CA ALA A 736 -0.69 8.31 -12.92
C ALA A 736 -0.86 6.78 -12.98
N ILE A 737 -1.80 6.20 -12.22
CA ILE A 737 -2.02 4.75 -12.23
C ILE A 737 -2.53 4.25 -13.59
N PRO A 738 -3.61 4.78 -14.19
CA PRO A 738 -4.01 4.42 -15.54
C PRO A 738 -2.90 4.62 -16.58
N TRP A 739 -2.08 5.66 -16.45
CA TRP A 739 -0.92 5.89 -17.32
C TRP A 739 0.07 4.73 -17.26
N VAL A 740 0.58 4.40 -16.07
CA VAL A 740 1.57 3.32 -15.91
C VAL A 740 0.97 1.96 -16.26
N PHE A 741 -0.26 1.71 -15.82
CA PHE A 741 -0.96 0.45 -16.02
C PHE A 741 -1.21 0.14 -17.51
N SER A 742 -1.58 1.15 -18.31
CA SER A 742 -1.79 0.97 -19.75
C SER A 742 -0.52 0.52 -20.47
N TRP A 743 0.61 1.13 -20.12
CA TRP A 743 1.91 0.77 -20.68
C TRP A 743 2.35 -0.65 -20.29
N SER A 744 2.01 -1.09 -19.10
CA SER A 744 2.33 -2.46 -18.66
C SER A 744 1.47 -3.50 -19.37
N GLN A 745 0.21 -3.18 -19.65
CA GLN A 745 -0.69 -4.03 -20.44
C GLN A 745 -0.14 -4.28 -21.85
N ALA A 746 0.38 -3.25 -22.51
CA ALA A 746 1.01 -3.37 -23.82
C ALA A 746 2.48 -3.84 -23.75
N ARG A 747 2.99 -4.27 -22.58
CA ARG A 747 4.34 -4.81 -22.37
C ARG A 747 5.49 -3.83 -22.64
N VAL A 748 5.21 -2.55 -22.84
CA VAL A 748 6.24 -1.51 -23.04
C VAL A 748 6.82 -1.02 -21.73
N MET A 749 5.98 -0.81 -20.71
CA MET A 749 6.37 -0.27 -19.39
C MET A 749 7.18 1.03 -19.45
N LEU A 750 6.89 1.87 -20.44
CA LEU A 750 7.65 3.07 -20.81
C LEU A 750 8.07 3.95 -19.62
N PRO A 751 7.16 4.33 -18.69
CA PRO A 751 7.50 5.26 -17.61
C PRO A 751 8.53 4.72 -16.60
N GLY A 752 8.78 3.41 -16.61
CA GLY A 752 9.68 2.76 -15.66
C GLY A 752 11.13 2.70 -16.10
N TRP A 753 11.45 3.07 -17.35
CA TRP A 753 12.81 2.93 -17.87
C TRP A 753 13.22 3.97 -18.93
N TYR A 754 12.27 4.59 -19.66
CA TYR A 754 12.63 5.47 -20.78
C TYR A 754 13.35 6.74 -20.30
N GLY A 755 14.37 7.14 -21.03
CA GLY A 755 15.28 8.23 -20.73
C GLY A 755 16.58 7.78 -20.06
N MET A 756 16.57 6.61 -19.40
CA MET A 756 17.79 6.09 -18.75
C MET A 756 18.89 5.72 -19.75
N GLY A 757 18.53 5.09 -20.86
CA GLY A 757 19.50 4.69 -21.89
C GLY A 757 20.22 5.90 -22.47
N GLN A 758 19.50 6.94 -22.79
CA GLN A 758 20.06 8.20 -23.29
C GLN A 758 20.97 8.86 -22.24
N ALA A 759 20.58 8.80 -20.96
CA ALA A 759 21.41 9.31 -19.88
C ALA A 759 22.69 8.47 -19.72
N PHE A 760 22.59 7.15 -19.75
CA PHE A 760 23.76 6.27 -19.71
C PHE A 760 24.69 6.51 -20.91
N GLU A 761 24.15 6.67 -22.11
CA GLU A 761 24.95 6.94 -23.32
C GLU A 761 25.69 8.28 -23.21
N ALA A 762 25.00 9.34 -22.80
CA ALA A 762 25.55 10.69 -22.71
C ALA A 762 26.60 10.85 -21.58
N PHE A 763 26.44 10.12 -20.48
CA PHE A 763 27.33 10.22 -19.31
C PHE A 763 28.72 9.66 -19.61
N ARG A 764 29.75 10.50 -19.55
CA ARG A 764 31.09 10.16 -20.01
C ARG A 764 31.88 9.29 -19.04
N ASP A 765 31.76 9.53 -17.75
CA ASP A 765 32.55 8.83 -16.73
C ASP A 765 31.92 7.47 -16.37
N LYS A 766 32.10 6.49 -17.24
CA LYS A 766 31.55 5.14 -17.04
C LYS A 766 32.16 4.43 -15.82
N ALA A 767 33.39 4.78 -15.44
CA ALA A 767 34.03 4.21 -14.25
C ALA A 767 33.36 4.74 -12.97
N LEU A 768 33.03 6.02 -12.93
CA LEU A 768 32.26 6.61 -11.81
C LEU A 768 30.86 5.99 -11.72
N LEU A 769 30.19 5.78 -12.85
CA LEU A 769 28.86 5.14 -12.85
C LEU A 769 28.92 3.71 -12.28
N ALA A 770 29.95 2.93 -12.65
CA ALA A 770 30.15 1.58 -12.12
C ALA A 770 30.47 1.59 -10.63
N ASP A 771 31.28 2.54 -10.16
CA ASP A 771 31.61 2.73 -8.74
C ASP A 771 30.33 3.07 -7.93
N MET A 772 29.52 4.02 -8.42
CA MET A 772 28.22 4.36 -7.83
C MET A 772 27.28 3.16 -7.74
N ALA A 773 27.20 2.34 -8.80
CA ALA A 773 26.38 1.14 -8.85
C ALA A 773 26.84 0.04 -7.87
N GLN A 774 28.12 0.03 -7.50
CA GLN A 774 28.68 -0.93 -6.55
C GLN A 774 28.56 -0.46 -5.10
N CYS A 775 28.70 0.85 -4.83
CA CYS A 775 28.93 1.37 -3.48
C CYS A 775 27.74 2.13 -2.90
N TRP A 776 26.80 2.61 -3.73
CA TRP A 776 25.76 3.50 -3.27
C TRP A 776 24.39 2.82 -3.27
N SER A 777 23.85 2.58 -2.07
CA SER A 777 22.57 1.88 -1.86
C SER A 777 21.39 2.51 -2.62
N PHE A 778 21.38 3.85 -2.74
CA PHE A 778 20.36 4.55 -3.54
C PHE A 778 20.38 4.09 -5.01
N LEU A 779 21.56 4.15 -5.65
CA LEU A 779 21.65 3.77 -7.06
C LEU A 779 21.45 2.25 -7.25
N GLN A 780 21.95 1.43 -6.31
CA GLN A 780 21.70 -0.02 -6.33
C GLN A 780 20.21 -0.34 -6.33
N SER A 781 19.45 0.30 -5.45
CA SER A 781 17.99 0.14 -5.37
C SER A 781 17.29 0.63 -6.64
N ALA A 782 17.71 1.77 -7.18
CA ALA A 782 17.17 2.34 -8.40
C ALA A 782 17.44 1.44 -9.61
N LEU A 783 18.66 0.92 -9.77
CA LEU A 783 19.02 0.03 -10.87
C LEU A 783 18.36 -1.34 -10.75
N ALA A 784 18.19 -1.89 -9.54
CA ALA A 784 17.48 -3.16 -9.34
C ALA A 784 16.00 -3.06 -9.75
N ASN A 785 15.34 -1.94 -9.46
CA ASN A 785 13.97 -1.68 -9.90
C ASN A 785 13.88 -1.50 -11.43
N LEU A 786 14.84 -0.76 -12.02
CA LEU A 786 14.94 -0.59 -13.47
C LEU A 786 15.11 -1.95 -14.17
N GLU A 787 16.00 -2.78 -13.66
CA GLU A 787 16.29 -4.13 -14.15
C GLU A 787 15.04 -5.02 -14.16
N MET A 788 14.28 -5.00 -13.07
CA MET A 788 13.02 -5.72 -12.97
C MET A 788 11.99 -5.25 -13.99
N VAL A 789 11.86 -3.95 -14.21
CA VAL A 789 10.92 -3.38 -15.20
C VAL A 789 11.32 -3.77 -16.61
N LEU A 790 12.62 -3.71 -16.95
CA LEU A 790 13.13 -4.17 -18.24
C LEU A 790 12.87 -5.66 -18.44
N ALA A 791 13.11 -6.50 -17.43
CA ALA A 791 12.87 -7.93 -17.49
C ALA A 791 11.38 -8.30 -17.69
N LYS A 792 10.47 -7.44 -17.25
CA LYS A 792 9.03 -7.60 -17.47
C LYS A 792 8.54 -6.98 -18.78
N SER A 793 9.29 -6.08 -19.40
CA SER A 793 8.96 -5.51 -20.70
C SER A 793 9.23 -6.51 -21.83
N ASP A 794 8.49 -6.40 -22.91
CA ASP A 794 8.65 -7.24 -24.08
C ASP A 794 8.21 -6.47 -25.34
N LEU A 795 9.18 -5.89 -26.05
CA LEU A 795 8.89 -5.09 -27.23
C LEU A 795 8.50 -5.95 -28.45
N GLY A 796 8.78 -7.24 -28.44
CA GLY A 796 8.26 -8.18 -29.43
C GLY A 796 6.74 -8.34 -29.30
N ILE A 797 6.25 -8.57 -28.08
CA ILE A 797 4.81 -8.58 -27.80
C ILE A 797 4.20 -7.19 -28.07
N ALA A 798 4.86 -6.11 -27.63
CA ALA A 798 4.38 -4.75 -27.84
C ALA A 798 4.19 -4.40 -29.33
N ALA A 799 5.03 -4.93 -30.22
CA ALA A 799 4.91 -4.74 -31.66
C ALA A 799 3.58 -5.29 -32.24
N HIS A 800 2.94 -6.28 -31.61
CA HIS A 800 1.65 -6.79 -32.05
C HIS A 800 0.50 -5.76 -31.82
N TYR A 801 0.71 -4.76 -30.94
CA TYR A 801 -0.25 -3.67 -30.75
C TYR A 801 -0.13 -2.54 -31.80
N LEU A 802 1.00 -2.44 -32.56
CA LEU A 802 1.19 -1.41 -33.59
C LEU A 802 0.07 -1.35 -34.65
N PRO A 803 -0.47 -2.49 -35.12
CA PRO A 803 -1.60 -2.45 -36.07
C PRO A 803 -2.86 -1.75 -35.55
N LEU A 804 -2.96 -1.48 -34.26
CA LEU A 804 -4.05 -0.68 -33.67
C LEU A 804 -3.86 0.82 -33.83
N VAL A 805 -2.67 1.29 -34.21
CA VAL A 805 -2.36 2.71 -34.43
C VAL A 805 -2.79 3.07 -35.85
N GLU A 806 -3.58 4.12 -36.00
CA GLU A 806 -4.10 4.53 -37.31
C GLU A 806 -3.01 5.07 -38.22
N ASP A 807 -2.18 5.98 -37.72
CA ASP A 807 -1.02 6.48 -38.47
C ASP A 807 0.18 5.53 -38.30
N GLN A 808 0.28 4.56 -39.20
CA GLN A 808 1.33 3.55 -39.16
C GLN A 808 2.75 4.12 -39.36
N ALA A 809 2.90 5.22 -40.05
CA ALA A 809 4.20 5.83 -40.30
C ALA A 809 4.70 6.58 -39.05
N ALA A 810 3.88 7.44 -38.47
CA ALA A 810 4.20 8.13 -37.26
C ALA A 810 4.31 7.17 -36.06
N GLY A 811 3.39 6.21 -35.98
CA GLY A 811 3.41 5.19 -34.91
C GLY A 811 4.65 4.30 -34.97
N GLY A 812 5.06 3.89 -36.17
CA GLY A 812 6.29 3.13 -36.40
C GLY A 812 7.53 3.91 -35.98
N ALA A 813 7.62 5.20 -36.37
CA ALA A 813 8.75 6.04 -35.97
C ALA A 813 8.84 6.26 -34.45
N ILE A 814 7.72 6.45 -33.76
CA ILE A 814 7.67 6.57 -32.31
C ILE A 814 8.10 5.24 -31.65
N PHE A 815 7.59 4.12 -32.14
CA PHE A 815 7.94 2.80 -31.61
C PHE A 815 9.41 2.45 -31.82
N ASP A 816 10.00 2.84 -32.95
CA ASP A 816 11.44 2.65 -33.20
C ASP A 816 12.30 3.46 -32.22
N ARG A 817 11.90 4.68 -31.89
CA ARG A 817 12.54 5.49 -30.83
C ARG A 817 12.43 4.78 -29.46
N ILE A 818 11.27 4.22 -29.16
CA ILE A 818 11.06 3.46 -27.91
C ILE A 818 11.97 2.24 -27.89
N ARG A 819 12.05 1.48 -28.98
CA ARG A 819 12.92 0.30 -29.09
C ARG A 819 14.40 0.65 -28.91
N GLN A 820 14.87 1.70 -29.60
CA GLN A 820 16.23 2.18 -29.42
C GLN A 820 16.52 2.60 -27.99
N GLY A 821 15.59 3.32 -27.35
CA GLY A 821 15.70 3.69 -25.94
C GLY A 821 15.79 2.49 -25.02
N TRP A 822 15.06 1.41 -25.31
CA TRP A 822 15.11 0.17 -24.55
C TRP A 822 16.47 -0.51 -24.67
N GLU A 823 16.99 -0.64 -25.89
CA GLU A 823 18.31 -1.22 -26.16
C GLU A 823 19.41 -0.45 -25.43
N LEU A 824 19.41 0.89 -25.54
CA LEU A 824 20.36 1.75 -24.80
C LEU A 824 20.25 1.59 -23.29
N THR A 825 19.02 1.44 -22.75
CA THR A 825 18.82 1.25 -21.32
C THR A 825 19.32 -0.11 -20.87
N HIS A 826 19.01 -1.16 -21.62
CA HIS A 826 19.46 -2.53 -21.35
C HIS A 826 20.98 -2.61 -21.32
N ASP A 827 21.63 -2.15 -22.37
CA ASP A 827 23.10 -2.24 -22.52
C ASP A 827 23.80 -1.35 -21.48
N GLY A 828 23.31 -0.15 -21.27
CA GLY A 828 23.82 0.77 -20.28
C GLY A 828 23.70 0.24 -18.84
N LEU A 829 22.59 -0.41 -18.51
CA LEU A 829 22.37 -1.05 -17.22
C LEU A 829 23.36 -2.20 -16.98
N LEU A 830 23.50 -3.11 -17.96
CA LEU A 830 24.45 -4.22 -17.86
C LEU A 830 25.89 -3.73 -17.73
N ALA A 831 26.26 -2.70 -18.47
CA ALA A 831 27.58 -2.08 -18.37
C ALA A 831 27.83 -1.44 -17.01
N ALA A 832 26.85 -0.71 -16.46
CA ALA A 832 26.95 -0.05 -15.16
C ALA A 832 27.04 -1.05 -14.00
N THR A 833 26.30 -2.15 -14.08
CA THR A 833 26.24 -3.18 -13.03
C THR A 833 27.30 -4.26 -13.16
N GLY A 834 27.93 -4.37 -14.34
CA GLY A 834 28.88 -5.45 -14.67
C GLY A 834 28.21 -6.83 -14.80
N GLN A 835 26.89 -6.88 -15.03
CA GLN A 835 26.13 -8.10 -15.26
C GLN A 835 26.18 -8.52 -16.73
N SER A 836 26.08 -9.83 -17.00
CA SER A 836 26.03 -10.39 -18.36
C SER A 836 24.59 -10.48 -18.91
N ARG A 837 23.59 -10.47 -18.03
CA ARG A 837 22.16 -10.55 -18.35
C ARG A 837 21.33 -9.89 -17.25
N LEU A 838 20.08 -9.56 -17.58
CA LEU A 838 19.12 -9.05 -16.58
C LEU A 838 18.87 -10.10 -15.50
N LEU A 839 18.71 -9.62 -14.27
CA LEU A 839 18.39 -10.37 -13.05
C LEU A 839 19.43 -11.45 -12.68
N GLU A 840 20.65 -11.34 -13.17
CA GLU A 840 21.72 -12.28 -12.82
C GLU A 840 21.96 -12.37 -11.30
N ARG A 841 21.84 -11.23 -10.62
CA ARG A 841 21.98 -11.13 -9.16
C ARG A 841 20.71 -11.47 -8.37
N ASN A 842 19.58 -11.67 -9.06
CA ASN A 842 18.31 -12.05 -8.43
C ASN A 842 17.66 -13.25 -9.12
N PRO A 843 18.24 -14.46 -8.97
CA PRO A 843 17.79 -15.65 -9.67
C PRO A 843 16.35 -16.07 -9.32
N LYS A 844 15.88 -15.79 -8.12
CA LYS A 844 14.49 -16.10 -7.73
C LYS A 844 13.47 -15.23 -8.49
N LEU A 845 13.75 -13.94 -8.63
CA LEU A 845 12.91 -13.05 -9.42
C LEU A 845 12.98 -13.40 -10.92
N ASP A 846 14.17 -13.74 -11.42
CA ASP A 846 14.38 -14.21 -12.80
C ASP A 846 13.53 -15.46 -13.08
N GLU A 847 13.59 -16.47 -12.21
CA GLU A 847 12.77 -17.70 -12.33
C GLU A 847 11.28 -17.37 -12.30
N SER A 848 10.83 -16.53 -11.36
CA SER A 848 9.44 -16.09 -11.22
C SER A 848 8.91 -15.40 -12.48
N ILE A 849 9.68 -14.49 -13.07
CA ILE A 849 9.30 -13.79 -14.31
C ILE A 849 9.27 -14.77 -15.48
N ARG A 850 10.33 -15.55 -15.68
CA ARG A 850 10.45 -16.49 -16.80
C ARG A 850 9.38 -17.57 -16.80
N LEU A 851 8.96 -18.01 -15.61
CA LEU A 851 7.85 -18.95 -15.46
C LEU A 851 6.55 -18.42 -16.09
N ARG A 852 6.31 -17.10 -15.98
CA ARG A 852 5.04 -16.46 -16.38
C ARG A 852 5.02 -16.00 -17.85
N LEU A 853 6.14 -15.67 -18.43
CA LEU A 853 6.20 -15.15 -19.80
C LEU A 853 5.42 -16.00 -20.82
N PRO A 854 5.55 -17.36 -20.83
CA PRO A 854 4.80 -18.20 -21.76
C PRO A 854 3.28 -18.16 -21.57
N TYR A 855 2.80 -17.76 -20.41
CA TYR A 855 1.37 -17.64 -20.13
C TYR A 855 0.83 -16.25 -20.46
N ILE A 856 1.68 -15.22 -20.40
CA ILE A 856 1.29 -13.83 -20.66
C ILE A 856 1.20 -13.56 -22.17
N GLU A 857 2.09 -14.08 -22.98
CA GLU A 857 2.13 -13.85 -24.42
C GLU A 857 0.77 -14.17 -25.10
N PRO A 858 0.16 -15.36 -24.93
CA PRO A 858 -1.15 -15.66 -25.52
C PRO A 858 -2.26 -14.72 -25.07
N LEU A 859 -2.19 -14.26 -23.82
CA LEU A 859 -3.16 -13.29 -23.27
C LEU A 859 -3.04 -11.93 -23.98
N ASN A 860 -1.82 -11.45 -24.26
CA ASN A 860 -1.59 -10.23 -25.01
C ASN A 860 -2.07 -10.33 -26.46
N LEU A 861 -1.77 -11.44 -27.13
CA LEU A 861 -2.22 -11.66 -28.51
C LEU A 861 -3.75 -11.69 -28.62
N LEU A 862 -4.43 -12.40 -27.72
CA LEU A 862 -5.90 -12.39 -27.64
C LEU A 862 -6.45 -10.99 -27.30
N GLN A 863 -5.80 -10.25 -26.42
CA GLN A 863 -6.20 -8.88 -26.10
C GLN A 863 -6.15 -7.99 -27.34
N VAL A 864 -5.07 -8.05 -28.12
CA VAL A 864 -4.93 -7.30 -29.38
C VAL A 864 -6.06 -7.63 -30.35
N GLU A 865 -6.36 -8.91 -30.54
CA GLU A 865 -7.43 -9.35 -31.45
C GLU A 865 -8.81 -8.87 -30.99
N LEU A 866 -9.12 -9.01 -29.72
CA LEU A 866 -10.37 -8.51 -29.15
C LEU A 866 -10.49 -6.97 -29.24
N MET A 867 -9.37 -6.23 -29.03
CA MET A 867 -9.34 -4.79 -29.19
C MET A 867 -9.56 -4.35 -30.65
N LYS A 868 -8.99 -5.07 -31.63
CA LYS A 868 -9.23 -4.82 -33.06
C LYS A 868 -10.72 -4.97 -33.39
N ARG A 869 -11.35 -6.03 -32.97
CA ARG A 869 -12.77 -6.30 -33.18
C ARG A 869 -13.65 -5.25 -32.52
N HIS A 870 -13.37 -4.92 -31.25
CA HIS A 870 -14.10 -3.89 -30.50
C HIS A 870 -13.99 -2.50 -31.15
N ARG A 871 -12.77 -2.08 -31.48
CA ARG A 871 -12.52 -0.77 -32.11
C ARG A 871 -12.99 -0.73 -33.57
N GLY A 872 -13.07 -1.89 -34.22
CA GLY A 872 -13.69 -2.07 -35.53
C GLY A 872 -15.23 -1.99 -35.54
N GLY A 873 -15.87 -1.82 -34.34
CA GLY A 873 -17.31 -1.63 -34.21
C GLY A 873 -18.12 -2.93 -34.05
N GLU A 874 -17.49 -4.07 -33.76
CA GLU A 874 -18.22 -5.31 -33.45
C GLU A 874 -18.84 -5.20 -32.04
N ASP A 875 -20.17 -5.29 -31.95
CA ASP A 875 -20.96 -5.03 -30.74
C ASP A 875 -21.40 -6.34 -30.02
N ASP A 876 -20.49 -7.32 -29.94
CA ASP A 876 -20.73 -8.51 -29.11
C ASP A 876 -20.25 -8.24 -27.68
N PRO A 877 -21.14 -8.34 -26.67
CA PRO A 877 -20.76 -8.03 -25.28
C PRO A 877 -19.65 -8.94 -24.74
N ARG A 878 -19.47 -10.13 -25.33
CA ARG A 878 -18.38 -11.05 -24.96
C ARG A 878 -16.99 -10.52 -25.35
N ILE A 879 -16.91 -9.68 -26.39
CA ILE A 879 -15.64 -9.03 -26.79
C ILE A 879 -15.19 -8.09 -25.70
N LYS A 880 -16.08 -7.25 -25.22
CA LYS A 880 -15.78 -6.34 -24.10
C LYS A 880 -15.41 -7.08 -22.83
N GLU A 881 -16.20 -8.13 -22.47
CA GLU A 881 -15.90 -9.00 -21.33
C GLU A 881 -14.51 -9.68 -21.48
N GLY A 882 -14.17 -10.11 -22.70
CA GLY A 882 -12.88 -10.71 -23.03
C GLY A 882 -11.71 -9.74 -22.86
N ILE A 883 -11.87 -8.49 -23.29
CA ILE A 883 -10.87 -7.44 -23.08
C ILE A 883 -10.68 -7.18 -21.58
N GLU A 884 -11.77 -6.95 -20.84
CA GLU A 884 -11.74 -6.71 -19.40
C GLU A 884 -11.07 -7.89 -18.66
N LEU A 885 -11.40 -9.13 -19.04
CA LEU A 885 -10.83 -10.34 -18.46
C LEU A 885 -9.34 -10.49 -18.81
N SER A 886 -8.93 -10.18 -20.05
CA SER A 886 -7.51 -10.22 -20.47
C SER A 886 -6.68 -9.19 -19.72
N ILE A 887 -7.19 -7.96 -19.53
CA ILE A 887 -6.52 -6.94 -18.73
C ILE A 887 -6.29 -7.44 -17.30
N ASN A 888 -7.31 -8.04 -16.69
CA ASN A 888 -7.20 -8.58 -15.33
C ASN A 888 -6.21 -9.77 -15.27
N ALA A 889 -6.23 -10.64 -16.25
CA ALA A 889 -5.35 -11.81 -16.33
C ALA A 889 -3.88 -11.42 -16.51
N ILE A 890 -3.60 -10.46 -17.41
CA ILE A 890 -2.25 -9.91 -17.62
C ILE A 890 -1.74 -9.23 -16.34
N ALA A 891 -2.57 -8.42 -15.68
CA ALA A 891 -2.22 -7.77 -14.42
C ALA A 891 -1.85 -8.79 -13.33
N THR A 892 -2.67 -9.85 -13.18
CA THR A 892 -2.42 -10.95 -12.23
C THR A 892 -1.12 -11.69 -12.55
N ALA A 893 -0.85 -11.95 -13.84
CA ALA A 893 0.33 -12.68 -14.29
C ALA A 893 1.63 -11.85 -14.18
N LEU A 894 1.59 -10.55 -14.51
CA LEU A 894 2.75 -9.65 -14.39
C LEU A 894 3.10 -9.34 -12.93
N ARG A 895 2.16 -9.53 -12.04
CA ARG A 895 2.31 -9.29 -10.60
C ARG A 895 2.86 -7.88 -10.31
N ASN A 896 2.02 -7.01 -9.81
CA ASN A 896 2.39 -5.64 -9.47
C ASN A 896 2.93 -4.81 -10.67
N SER A 897 2.12 -4.64 -11.69
CA SER A 897 2.50 -3.93 -12.92
C SER A 897 1.91 -2.52 -13.05
N GLY A 898 1.19 -2.04 -12.06
CA GLY A 898 0.49 -0.75 -12.11
C GLY A 898 1.14 0.40 -11.38
#